data_557ad31382bbb22510ce81ee33cfd43f
#
_entry.id   557ad31382bbb22510ce81ee33cfd43f
#
_cell.length_a   1.000
_cell.length_b   1.000
_cell.length_c   1.000
_cell.angle_alpha   90.00
_cell.angle_beta   90.00
_cell.angle_gamma   90.00
#
_symmetry.space_group_name_H-M   'P 1'
#
loop_
_entity.id
_entity.type
_entity.pdbx_description
1 polymer ?
#
loop_
_entity_poly.entity_id
_entity_poly.type
_entity_poly.pdbx_seq_one_letter_code
_entity_poly.pdbx_strand_id
1 'polypeptide(L)'
;MTKVFMFRGYSVRAIQIAAGALSALMLTGCNVEGVVTIDGYPQSGVAVTVSNYEESLTTTTDNNGEYSFELPGGSYYVEIAPPQGYTGNAGRRIFKSSDESSVTDVNFTLDTSTAVTTAQGTFFGHYEDNGVMTYQGIRAAKAPEGERRWAAPEPVADSTDNILAVAPGDMCIQLGDKLNAAPTSLYGEMIGSEDCLYLNIWKPAKATSTDNLPVMLWIYGGGNSLGESSTYTGKYLAETYGVIVVNFNYRMGPLGWFSLPEMHYKSSSAETQSGNYGTLDQVNALRWVNRHIASFGGDPENVMVFGESAGASATLAMLASPLTEGLFHKAAIQSAALGWITDHTIWQPRAVAENLKDEIEPGYPSSTSEILVSALQRDGLATDRAAAIELQDTLSQTQLADYLKGMSPQALYSLYNTKLGAFLDMPTIVQDGTVIPALDVKTTFSTGEYHKVPVILGTNRDEYKLFLLSREDYTTEVADTVPLIQNSGDYQLAGKYYSEAWGITSMYELADAMSQNQDDVYVYRFDWDEEPNLVVLDMADILGAAHGLEIGYTMNNPDLAVTPSLTFALFTNQNKVGRTYLAGTMSSYWANLAITGSPAQGVDSNLPQWTTWTTDTSAERLMAFDTQEDQGTRMVVGNNTIAGLKARVQAETGFDSESRYCNLYTEIFGMDAFISAICN
;
A
#
# COMPACT_ATOMS: atom_id res chain seq x y z
N MET A 1 -51.48 -23.24 -25.42
CA MET A 1 -52.56 -22.37 -24.84
C MET A 1 -51.87 -21.22 -24.14
N THR A 2 -51.94 -20.10 -24.79
CA THR A 2 -51.31 -18.81 -24.47
C THR A 2 -52.10 -18.12 -23.36
N LYS A 3 -51.46 -17.61 -22.32
CA LYS A 3 -52.02 -16.55 -21.50
C LYS A 3 -51.06 -15.38 -21.39
N VAL A 4 -51.35 -14.36 -22.17
CA VAL A 4 -50.83 -13.01 -22.08
C VAL A 4 -51.46 -12.32 -20.87
N PHE A 5 -50.66 -11.75 -19.96
CA PHE A 5 -51.16 -10.76 -18.97
C PHE A 5 -50.68 -9.38 -19.37
N MET A 6 -51.63 -8.56 -19.77
CA MET A 6 -51.45 -7.12 -19.94
C MET A 6 -51.42 -6.46 -18.55
N PHE A 7 -50.41 -5.67 -18.24
CA PHE A 7 -50.50 -4.66 -17.20
C PHE A 7 -50.77 -3.29 -17.82
N ARG A 8 -51.90 -2.73 -17.40
CA ARG A 8 -52.35 -1.37 -17.73
C ARG A 8 -51.45 -0.35 -17.03
N GLY A 9 -51.11 0.71 -17.77
CA GLY A 9 -50.33 1.84 -17.29
C GLY A 9 -51.05 2.61 -16.18
N TYR A 10 -50.30 2.92 -15.15
CA TYR A 10 -50.58 4.00 -14.20
C TYR A 10 -49.60 5.14 -14.44
N SER A 11 -50.15 6.35 -14.47
CA SER A 11 -49.42 7.56 -14.87
C SER A 11 -48.35 7.93 -13.86
N VAL A 12 -47.21 8.34 -14.38
CA VAL A 12 -45.96 8.78 -13.67
C VAL A 12 -46.20 10.01 -12.73
N ARG A 13 -47.43 10.60 -12.70
CA ARG A 13 -47.73 11.76 -11.84
C ARG A 13 -48.21 11.41 -10.41
N ALA A 14 -48.54 10.15 -10.12
CA ALA A 14 -48.99 9.75 -8.77
C ALA A 14 -47.83 9.27 -7.86
N ILE A 15 -46.63 9.04 -8.39
CA ILE A 15 -45.47 8.57 -7.63
C ILE A 15 -44.63 9.75 -7.08
N GLN A 16 -44.72 10.93 -7.70
CA GLN A 16 -43.98 12.12 -7.22
C GLN A 16 -44.60 12.82 -6.01
N ILE A 17 -45.85 12.53 -5.65
CA ILE A 17 -46.52 13.11 -4.47
C ILE A 17 -46.41 12.17 -3.25
N ALA A 18 -46.11 10.89 -3.44
CA ALA A 18 -45.87 9.95 -2.34
C ALA A 18 -44.43 9.94 -1.87
N ALA A 19 -43.47 10.29 -2.73
CA ALA A 19 -42.04 10.41 -2.36
C ALA A 19 -41.75 11.69 -1.56
N GLY A 20 -42.53 12.77 -1.77
CA GLY A 20 -42.36 14.02 -1.01
C GLY A 20 -43.02 14.04 0.37
N ALA A 21 -43.83 13.03 0.72
CA ALA A 21 -44.49 12.93 2.02
C ALA A 21 -43.95 11.80 2.91
N LEU A 22 -43.06 10.94 2.40
CA LEU A 22 -42.36 9.91 3.18
C LEU A 22 -40.95 10.32 3.59
N SER A 23 -40.39 11.40 3.03
CA SER A 23 -39.11 11.96 3.45
C SER A 23 -39.20 12.94 4.64
N ALA A 24 -40.40 13.13 5.22
CA ALA A 24 -40.58 14.02 6.38
C ALA A 24 -40.89 13.27 7.71
N LEU A 25 -40.75 11.96 7.74
CA LEU A 25 -40.97 11.18 8.97
C LEU A 25 -39.92 10.05 9.04
N MET A 26 -38.71 10.36 9.38
CA MET A 26 -37.69 9.63 10.12
C MET A 26 -36.33 10.30 9.93
N LEU A 27 -36.20 11.57 10.30
CA LEU A 27 -34.94 12.19 10.61
C LEU A 27 -34.93 12.42 12.13
N THR A 28 -34.80 11.37 12.90
CA THR A 28 -34.10 11.51 14.17
C THR A 28 -32.67 11.69 13.81
N GLY A 29 -32.24 12.94 13.62
CA GLY A 29 -30.85 13.31 13.34
C GLY A 29 -30.00 12.75 14.45
N CYS A 30 -28.99 12.00 14.06
CA CYS A 30 -27.99 11.47 14.96
C CYS A 30 -26.81 12.43 14.95
N ASN A 31 -26.35 12.86 16.12
CA ASN A 31 -25.36 13.91 16.24
C ASN A 31 -23.93 13.37 16.11
N VAL A 32 -23.08 14.15 15.44
CA VAL A 32 -21.61 14.06 15.58
C VAL A 32 -21.19 15.27 16.40
N GLU A 33 -20.63 15.06 17.57
CA GLU A 33 -20.37 16.11 18.56
C GLU A 33 -18.94 16.06 19.06
N GLY A 34 -18.36 17.22 19.34
CA GLY A 34 -17.01 17.34 19.89
C GLY A 34 -16.70 18.72 20.44
N VAL A 35 -15.50 18.84 20.97
CA VAL A 35 -14.97 20.06 21.57
C VAL A 35 -13.63 20.40 20.95
N VAL A 36 -13.38 21.69 20.71
CA VAL A 36 -12.08 22.21 20.30
C VAL A 36 -11.42 22.94 21.46
N THR A 37 -10.23 22.50 21.86
CA THR A 37 -9.47 23.10 22.97
C THR A 37 -8.01 23.35 22.61
N ILE A 38 -7.39 24.38 23.22
CA ILE A 38 -5.93 24.58 23.22
C ILE A 38 -5.48 24.59 24.69
N ASP A 39 -4.54 23.71 25.06
CA ASP A 39 -4.05 23.51 26.45
C ASP A 39 -5.20 23.37 27.46
N GLY A 40 -6.27 22.67 27.07
CA GLY A 40 -7.45 22.47 27.86
C GLY A 40 -8.44 23.65 27.91
N TYR A 41 -8.13 24.77 27.26
CA TYR A 41 -9.02 25.92 27.19
C TYR A 41 -9.91 25.86 25.94
N PRO A 42 -11.24 25.94 26.10
CA PRO A 42 -12.18 25.94 24.98
C PRO A 42 -11.90 27.03 23.94
N GLN A 43 -12.02 26.71 22.68
CA GLN A 43 -11.84 27.63 21.57
C GLN A 43 -13.17 27.96 20.89
N SER A 44 -13.66 29.19 21.05
CA SER A 44 -14.90 29.68 20.43
C SER A 44 -14.67 30.21 19.03
N GLY A 45 -15.63 30.01 18.13
CA GLY A 45 -15.61 30.57 16.78
C GLY A 45 -14.68 29.84 15.81
N VAL A 46 -14.19 28.65 16.16
CA VAL A 46 -13.42 27.79 15.24
C VAL A 46 -14.38 27.16 14.26
N ALA A 47 -14.14 27.33 12.97
CA ALA A 47 -14.92 26.66 11.94
C ALA A 47 -14.60 25.15 11.95
N VAL A 48 -15.65 24.34 12.02
CA VAL A 48 -15.57 22.88 11.92
C VAL A 48 -16.34 22.46 10.68
N THR A 49 -15.69 21.69 9.83
CA THR A 49 -16.27 21.16 8.60
C THR A 49 -16.35 19.65 8.70
N VAL A 50 -17.51 19.09 8.35
CA VAL A 50 -17.68 17.66 8.14
C VAL A 50 -17.95 17.42 6.67
N SER A 51 -17.26 16.47 6.09
CA SER A 51 -17.42 16.11 4.68
C SER A 51 -17.47 14.62 4.48
N ASN A 52 -18.17 14.20 3.44
CA ASN A 52 -18.06 12.89 2.82
C ASN A 52 -17.83 13.09 1.32
N TYR A 53 -17.88 12.04 0.52
CA TYR A 53 -17.65 12.13 -0.92
C TYR A 53 -18.74 12.87 -1.71
N GLU A 54 -19.90 13.16 -1.08
CA GLU A 54 -21.07 13.75 -1.74
C GLU A 54 -21.32 15.19 -1.30
N GLU A 55 -21.06 15.51 -0.02
CA GLU A 55 -21.41 16.80 0.56
C GLU A 55 -20.44 17.25 1.65
N SER A 56 -20.47 18.56 1.96
CA SER A 56 -19.70 19.17 3.02
C SER A 56 -20.58 20.16 3.80
N LEU A 57 -20.54 20.07 5.14
CA LEU A 57 -21.24 20.97 6.05
C LEU A 57 -20.25 21.63 6.98
N THR A 58 -20.47 22.90 7.27
CA THR A 58 -19.60 23.68 8.18
C THR A 58 -20.43 24.33 9.30
N THR A 59 -19.92 24.24 10.53
CA THR A 59 -20.41 24.97 11.69
C THR A 59 -19.27 25.72 12.37
N THR A 60 -19.53 26.42 13.48
CA THR A 60 -18.51 27.02 14.33
C THR A 60 -18.71 26.62 15.76
N THR A 61 -17.59 26.47 16.50
CA THR A 61 -17.65 26.17 17.93
C THR A 61 -18.29 27.31 18.71
N ASP A 62 -19.01 26.97 19.76
CA ASP A 62 -19.61 27.90 20.72
C ASP A 62 -18.57 28.42 21.74
N ASN A 63 -19.05 29.13 22.82
CA ASN A 63 -18.18 29.65 23.87
C ASN A 63 -17.52 28.59 24.77
N ASN A 64 -18.03 27.36 24.72
CA ASN A 64 -17.46 26.20 25.42
C ASN A 64 -16.53 25.39 24.50
N GLY A 65 -16.31 25.85 23.25
CA GLY A 65 -15.58 25.13 22.23
C GLY A 65 -16.36 23.98 21.62
N GLU A 66 -17.66 23.83 21.94
CA GLU A 66 -18.50 22.72 21.51
C GLU A 66 -19.05 22.92 20.08
N TYR A 67 -19.18 21.82 19.35
CA TYR A 67 -19.82 21.80 18.04
C TYR A 67 -20.65 20.51 17.86
N SER A 68 -21.65 20.57 16.99
CA SER A 68 -22.43 19.39 16.62
C SER A 68 -22.93 19.45 15.19
N PHE A 69 -23.12 18.25 14.58
CA PHE A 69 -23.74 18.06 13.27
C PHE A 69 -24.80 16.97 13.36
N GLU A 70 -25.89 17.13 12.64
CA GLU A 70 -26.87 16.07 12.40
C GLU A 70 -26.54 15.34 11.09
N LEU A 71 -26.06 14.09 11.17
CA LEU A 71 -25.59 13.32 10.01
C LEU A 71 -26.23 11.93 9.97
N PRO A 72 -26.53 11.40 8.78
CA PRO A 72 -26.90 10.00 8.61
C PRO A 72 -25.74 9.06 8.96
N GLY A 73 -26.00 7.74 9.01
CA GLY A 73 -24.93 6.76 9.11
C GLY A 73 -24.00 6.84 7.89
N GLY A 74 -22.70 6.73 8.12
CA GLY A 74 -21.70 6.83 7.04
C GLY A 74 -20.29 7.06 7.54
N SER A 75 -19.37 7.17 6.60
CA SER A 75 -17.97 7.55 6.85
C SER A 75 -17.79 9.03 6.54
N TYR A 76 -17.24 9.77 7.47
CA TYR A 76 -17.04 11.21 7.38
C TYR A 76 -15.62 11.60 7.71
N TYR A 77 -15.19 12.72 7.13
CA TYR A 77 -13.98 13.43 7.52
C TYR A 77 -14.40 14.71 8.25
N VAL A 78 -13.98 14.87 9.49
CA VAL A 78 -14.26 16.05 10.31
C VAL A 78 -12.97 16.82 10.50
N GLU A 79 -12.94 18.09 10.14
CA GLU A 79 -11.77 18.95 10.25
C GLU A 79 -12.09 20.28 10.92
N ILE A 80 -11.10 20.88 11.56
CA ILE A 80 -11.19 22.26 12.09
C ILE A 80 -10.31 23.20 11.28
N ALA A 81 -10.78 24.44 11.07
CA ALA A 81 -9.90 25.48 10.59
C ALA A 81 -8.80 25.75 11.64
N PRO A 82 -7.53 25.88 11.23
CA PRO A 82 -6.45 26.14 12.16
C PRO A 82 -6.74 27.39 13.00
N PRO A 83 -6.53 27.34 14.32
CA PRO A 83 -6.64 28.52 15.18
C PRO A 83 -5.68 29.63 14.75
N GLN A 84 -5.94 30.87 15.17
CA GLN A 84 -5.09 32.03 14.82
C GLN A 84 -3.63 31.77 15.25
N GLY A 85 -2.70 31.94 14.31
CA GLY A 85 -1.25 31.74 14.53
C GLY A 85 -0.76 30.31 14.21
N TYR A 86 -1.65 29.45 13.77
CA TYR A 86 -1.32 28.09 13.34
C TYR A 86 -1.68 27.89 11.86
N THR A 87 -0.99 26.96 11.22
CA THR A 87 -1.26 26.43 9.87
C THR A 87 -1.36 24.91 9.92
N GLY A 88 -1.66 24.25 8.81
CA GLY A 88 -1.74 22.80 8.74
C GLY A 88 -3.17 22.28 8.84
N ASN A 89 -3.30 20.97 8.90
CA ASN A 89 -4.58 20.26 8.92
C ASN A 89 -4.87 19.68 10.31
N ALA A 90 -6.09 19.84 10.76
CA ALA A 90 -6.60 19.22 11.98
C ALA A 90 -7.93 18.57 11.66
N GLY A 91 -7.87 17.38 11.10
CA GLY A 91 -9.04 16.58 10.76
C GLY A 91 -8.88 15.13 11.15
N ARG A 92 -9.97 14.40 11.19
CA ARG A 92 -9.95 12.95 11.41
C ARG A 92 -11.13 12.28 10.73
N ARG A 93 -10.93 11.05 10.26
CA ARG A 93 -12.04 10.21 9.77
C ARG A 93 -12.81 9.63 10.93
N ILE A 94 -14.13 9.61 10.80
CA ILE A 94 -15.05 8.96 11.71
C ILE A 94 -15.97 8.04 10.92
N PHE A 95 -16.38 6.95 11.54
CA PHE A 95 -17.46 6.10 11.04
C PHE A 95 -18.63 6.19 12.00
N LYS A 96 -19.82 6.44 11.47
CA LYS A 96 -21.08 6.46 12.20
C LYS A 96 -21.97 5.32 11.73
N SER A 97 -22.29 4.37 12.61
CA SER A 97 -23.26 3.33 12.32
C SER A 97 -24.65 3.93 12.13
N SER A 98 -25.45 3.36 11.23
CA SER A 98 -26.87 3.74 11.07
C SER A 98 -27.70 3.50 12.33
N ASP A 99 -27.22 2.61 13.21
CA ASP A 99 -27.90 2.23 14.46
C ASP A 99 -27.46 3.07 15.67
N GLU A 100 -26.41 3.90 15.51
CA GLU A 100 -25.94 4.81 16.56
C GLU A 100 -26.75 6.11 16.58
N SER A 101 -27.19 6.50 17.77
CA SER A 101 -27.89 7.78 17.97
C SER A 101 -26.96 8.99 17.89
N SER A 102 -25.69 8.84 18.27
CA SER A 102 -24.68 9.90 18.16
C SER A 102 -23.26 9.32 18.21
N VAL A 103 -22.31 10.02 17.60
CA VAL A 103 -20.87 9.85 17.78
C VAL A 103 -20.41 11.05 18.61
N THR A 104 -20.07 10.83 19.86
CA THR A 104 -19.54 11.84 20.76
C THR A 104 -18.01 11.77 20.82
N ASP A 105 -17.40 12.75 21.46
CA ASP A 105 -15.94 12.79 21.68
C ASP A 105 -15.10 12.91 20.39
N VAL A 106 -15.67 13.53 19.33
CA VAL A 106 -14.90 13.95 18.16
C VAL A 106 -14.13 15.24 18.50
N ASN A 107 -13.26 15.13 19.51
CA ASN A 107 -12.56 16.28 20.09
C ASN A 107 -11.28 16.62 19.32
N PHE A 108 -10.99 17.89 19.21
CA PHE A 108 -9.73 18.43 18.71
C PHE A 108 -9.01 19.18 19.82
N THR A 109 -7.98 18.54 20.36
CA THR A 109 -7.18 19.11 21.45
C THR A 109 -5.79 19.44 20.92
N LEU A 110 -5.44 20.70 20.92
CA LEU A 110 -4.08 21.16 20.68
C LEU A 110 -3.39 21.31 22.03
N ASP A 111 -2.30 20.59 22.21
CA ASP A 111 -1.43 20.68 23.39
C ASP A 111 -0.10 21.29 22.97
N THR A 112 0.19 22.50 23.43
CA THR A 112 1.42 23.21 23.07
C THR A 112 2.68 22.56 23.63
N SER A 113 2.56 21.65 24.60
CA SER A 113 3.67 20.83 25.11
C SER A 113 4.19 19.80 24.11
N THR A 114 3.40 19.50 23.07
CA THR A 114 3.77 18.57 21.98
C THR A 114 4.71 19.18 20.95
N ALA A 115 5.08 20.46 21.07
CA ALA A 115 5.84 21.21 20.09
C ALA A 115 7.21 20.58 19.78
N VAL A 116 7.48 20.33 18.49
CA VAL A 116 8.79 19.94 17.96
C VAL A 116 9.22 20.91 16.89
N THR A 117 10.34 21.60 17.11
CA THR A 117 10.87 22.58 16.16
C THR A 117 11.90 21.96 15.23
N THR A 118 11.70 22.13 13.94
CA THR A 118 12.59 21.74 12.85
C THR A 118 12.89 22.95 11.95
N ALA A 119 13.71 22.77 10.93
CA ALA A 119 13.92 23.81 9.92
C ALA A 119 12.62 24.14 9.13
N GLN A 120 11.69 23.21 9.03
CA GLN A 120 10.43 23.38 8.29
C GLN A 120 9.36 24.13 9.08
N GLY A 121 9.51 24.29 10.39
CA GLY A 121 8.58 24.93 11.31
C GLY A 121 8.50 24.22 12.65
N THR A 122 7.56 24.67 13.50
CA THR A 122 7.24 24.01 14.77
C THR A 122 5.96 23.19 14.62
N PHE A 123 6.08 21.87 14.72
CA PHE A 123 4.97 20.94 14.63
C PHE A 123 4.34 20.68 15.97
N PHE A 124 3.00 20.66 16.00
CA PHE A 124 2.19 20.33 17.16
C PHE A 124 1.41 19.06 16.87
N GLY A 125 1.74 18.00 17.60
CA GLY A 125 1.09 16.68 17.49
C GLY A 125 0.02 16.48 18.56
N HIS A 126 -0.31 15.23 18.83
CA HIS A 126 -1.22 14.83 19.89
C HIS A 126 -0.73 13.60 20.64
N TYR A 127 -1.21 13.43 21.88
CA TYR A 127 -0.96 12.23 22.66
C TYR A 127 -1.98 11.14 22.33
N GLU A 128 -1.50 9.92 22.14
CA GLU A 128 -2.31 8.72 22.14
C GLU A 128 -2.47 8.19 23.59
N ASP A 129 -3.55 7.48 23.87
CA ASP A 129 -3.87 6.97 25.21
C ASP A 129 -2.80 6.03 25.80
N ASN A 130 -1.96 5.43 24.95
CA ASN A 130 -0.93 4.47 25.32
C ASN A 130 0.47 5.06 25.58
N GLY A 131 0.60 6.36 25.73
CA GLY A 131 1.88 7.03 26.00
C GLY A 131 2.77 7.21 24.77
N VAL A 132 2.17 7.24 23.60
CA VAL A 132 2.80 7.59 22.32
C VAL A 132 2.42 9.02 21.95
N MET A 133 3.35 9.75 21.38
CA MET A 133 3.10 11.03 20.74
C MET A 133 3.07 10.85 19.22
N THR A 134 2.06 11.42 18.57
CA THR A 134 1.80 11.26 17.15
C THR A 134 1.80 12.62 16.46
N TYR A 135 2.46 12.66 15.30
CA TYR A 135 2.44 13.80 14.38
C TYR A 135 1.98 13.28 13.03
N GLN A 136 0.88 13.80 12.50
CA GLN A 136 0.28 13.32 11.27
C GLN A 136 0.05 14.48 10.28
N GLY A 137 0.14 14.17 8.96
CA GLY A 137 -0.05 15.15 7.92
C GLY A 137 1.08 16.16 7.79
N ILE A 138 2.30 15.77 8.17
CA ILE A 138 3.49 16.59 7.92
C ILE A 138 3.79 16.57 6.42
N ARG A 139 3.87 17.73 5.79
CA ARG A 139 4.16 17.85 4.37
C ARG A 139 5.62 17.46 4.07
N ALA A 140 5.81 16.34 3.37
CA ALA A 140 7.13 15.84 2.98
C ALA A 140 7.70 16.58 1.76
N ALA A 141 6.84 17.02 0.84
CA ALA A 141 7.18 17.80 -0.35
C ALA A 141 6.05 18.76 -0.72
N LYS A 142 6.31 19.69 -1.62
CA LYS A 142 5.27 20.53 -2.21
C LYS A 142 4.28 19.66 -3.00
N ALA A 143 3.02 20.09 -3.06
CA ALA A 143 1.99 19.38 -3.84
C ALA A 143 2.44 19.14 -5.29
N PRO A 144 2.41 17.89 -5.80
CA PRO A 144 2.86 17.57 -7.14
C PRO A 144 1.79 17.84 -8.22
N GLU A 145 1.26 19.07 -8.21
CA GLU A 145 0.17 19.54 -9.07
C GLU A 145 0.66 20.44 -10.20
N GLY A 146 -0.10 20.52 -11.27
CA GLY A 146 0.16 21.41 -12.41
C GLY A 146 1.55 21.17 -13.01
N GLU A 147 2.44 22.15 -12.98
CA GLU A 147 3.80 22.03 -13.53
C GLU A 147 4.67 21.02 -12.77
N ARG A 148 4.34 20.71 -11.51
CA ARG A 148 5.04 19.70 -10.71
C ARG A 148 4.51 18.28 -10.92
N ARG A 149 3.35 18.11 -11.60
CA ARG A 149 2.94 16.78 -12.07
C ARG A 149 4.03 16.20 -12.97
N TRP A 150 4.44 14.96 -12.72
CA TRP A 150 5.56 14.30 -13.40
C TRP A 150 6.89 15.06 -13.32
N ALA A 151 7.17 15.58 -12.14
CA ALA A 151 8.49 16.13 -11.77
C ALA A 151 8.99 15.47 -10.48
N ALA A 152 10.31 15.54 -10.27
CA ALA A 152 10.90 15.16 -8.98
C ALA A 152 10.26 15.98 -7.84
N PRO A 153 10.03 15.37 -6.65
CA PRO A 153 9.42 16.10 -5.53
C PRO A 153 10.28 17.29 -5.11
N GLU A 154 9.64 18.44 -4.94
CA GLU A 154 10.31 19.64 -4.44
C GLU A 154 10.20 19.72 -2.92
N PRO A 155 11.30 19.87 -2.19
CA PRO A 155 11.24 20.00 -0.73
C PRO A 155 10.44 21.25 -0.31
N VAL A 156 9.81 21.15 0.85
CA VAL A 156 9.15 22.30 1.49
C VAL A 156 10.22 23.28 1.98
N ALA A 157 9.98 24.56 1.80
CA ALA A 157 10.90 25.60 2.26
C ALA A 157 10.98 25.64 3.80
N ASP A 158 12.12 26.09 4.30
CA ASP A 158 12.30 26.37 5.72
C ASP A 158 11.32 27.49 6.16
N SER A 159 10.74 27.34 7.34
CA SER A 159 9.74 28.25 7.91
C SER A 159 9.86 28.32 9.43
N THR A 160 9.25 29.35 10.00
CA THR A 160 9.05 29.50 11.45
C THR A 160 7.58 29.34 11.84
N ASP A 161 6.76 28.83 10.94
CA ASP A 161 5.32 28.64 11.17
C ASP A 161 5.05 27.62 12.25
N ASN A 162 3.95 27.82 12.97
CA ASN A 162 3.37 26.83 13.84
C ASN A 162 2.44 25.94 13.01
N ILE A 163 2.72 24.63 12.95
CA ILE A 163 2.05 23.69 12.05
C ILE A 163 1.32 22.64 12.87
N LEU A 164 0.02 22.55 12.69
CA LEU A 164 -0.77 21.46 13.26
C LEU A 164 -0.46 20.17 12.49
N ALA A 165 -0.08 19.13 13.23
CA ALA A 165 0.23 17.80 12.72
C ALA A 165 -0.60 16.75 13.48
N VAL A 166 -1.91 16.93 13.50
CA VAL A 166 -2.85 16.13 14.31
C VAL A 166 -3.80 15.26 13.49
N ALA A 167 -3.69 15.33 12.16
CA ALA A 167 -4.48 14.52 11.24
C ALA A 167 -3.66 14.11 10.02
N PRO A 168 -3.86 12.90 9.47
CA PRO A 168 -3.19 12.48 8.24
C PRO A 168 -3.57 13.42 7.07
N GLY A 169 -2.64 13.61 6.14
CA GLY A 169 -2.94 14.25 4.87
C GLY A 169 -3.73 13.34 3.94
N ASP A 170 -4.22 13.90 2.84
CA ASP A 170 -4.97 13.15 1.84
C ASP A 170 -4.17 11.99 1.26
N MET A 171 -4.88 10.89 0.93
CA MET A 171 -4.30 9.82 0.11
C MET A 171 -4.02 10.33 -1.30
N CYS A 172 -3.05 9.73 -1.98
CA CYS A 172 -2.80 10.07 -3.38
C CYS A 172 -3.91 9.56 -4.29
N ILE A 173 -4.11 10.25 -5.43
CA ILE A 173 -5.11 9.89 -6.44
C ILE A 173 -5.01 8.41 -6.81
N GLN A 174 -6.15 7.72 -6.77
CA GLN A 174 -6.28 6.29 -7.08
C GLN A 174 -7.75 5.94 -7.39
N LEU A 175 -8.00 4.74 -7.90
CA LEU A 175 -9.37 4.22 -8.03
C LEU A 175 -9.90 3.73 -6.69
N GLY A 176 -11.15 4.01 -6.39
CA GLY A 176 -11.84 3.44 -5.24
C GLY A 176 -12.03 1.93 -5.40
N ASP A 177 -11.73 1.17 -4.35
CA ASP A 177 -11.84 -0.29 -4.31
C ASP A 177 -12.07 -0.78 -2.87
N LYS A 178 -12.50 -2.04 -2.71
CA LYS A 178 -12.61 -2.68 -1.40
C LYS A 178 -11.27 -2.76 -0.65
N LEU A 179 -10.14 -2.81 -1.38
CA LEU A 179 -8.81 -2.91 -0.80
C LEU A 179 -8.31 -1.59 -0.20
N ASN A 180 -8.80 -0.46 -0.65
CA ASN A 180 -8.53 0.85 -0.03
C ASN A 180 -9.70 1.39 0.80
N ALA A 181 -10.61 0.50 1.19
CA ALA A 181 -11.78 0.80 2.02
C ALA A 181 -12.70 1.91 1.46
N ALA A 182 -12.70 2.13 0.15
CA ALA A 182 -13.63 3.05 -0.48
C ALA A 182 -15.07 2.56 -0.28
N PRO A 183 -16.04 3.46 -0.14
CA PRO A 183 -17.45 3.09 -0.23
C PRO A 183 -17.76 2.40 -1.56
N THR A 184 -18.68 1.43 -1.57
CA THR A 184 -19.05 0.69 -2.80
C THR A 184 -19.57 1.59 -3.91
N SER A 185 -20.18 2.73 -3.58
CA SER A 185 -20.62 3.76 -4.53
C SER A 185 -19.47 4.43 -5.29
N LEU A 186 -18.23 4.27 -4.81
CA LEU A 186 -17.03 4.85 -5.39
C LEU A 186 -16.11 3.82 -6.03
N TYR A 187 -16.50 2.56 -6.11
CA TYR A 187 -15.68 1.56 -6.80
C TYR A 187 -15.51 1.93 -8.28
N GLY A 188 -14.25 2.00 -8.73
CA GLY A 188 -13.88 2.45 -10.05
C GLY A 188 -13.89 3.97 -10.27
N GLU A 189 -14.33 4.76 -9.28
CA GLU A 189 -14.24 6.22 -9.32
C GLU A 189 -12.92 6.72 -8.73
N MET A 190 -12.52 7.93 -9.11
CA MET A 190 -11.31 8.55 -8.57
C MET A 190 -11.53 9.05 -7.15
N ILE A 191 -10.62 8.67 -6.25
CA ILE A 191 -10.57 9.16 -4.86
C ILE A 191 -9.18 9.71 -4.56
N GLY A 192 -9.06 10.51 -3.48
CA GLY A 192 -7.79 11.11 -3.06
C GLY A 192 -7.50 12.45 -3.72
N SER A 193 -6.28 12.92 -3.57
CA SER A 193 -5.81 14.22 -4.05
C SER A 193 -4.43 14.11 -4.71
N GLU A 194 -4.10 15.00 -5.65
CA GLU A 194 -2.70 15.16 -6.08
C GLU A 194 -1.86 15.82 -4.99
N ASP A 195 -2.46 16.66 -4.14
CA ASP A 195 -1.81 17.18 -2.93
C ASP A 195 -1.80 16.13 -1.81
N CYS A 196 -0.89 15.17 -1.90
CA CYS A 196 -0.90 13.98 -1.07
C CYS A 196 0.45 13.62 -0.42
N LEU A 197 1.53 14.35 -0.70
CA LEU A 197 2.87 14.01 -0.23
C LEU A 197 3.07 14.40 1.23
N TYR A 198 2.46 13.61 2.12
CA TYR A 198 2.49 13.78 3.57
C TYR A 198 3.08 12.56 4.25
N LEU A 199 3.63 12.77 5.46
CA LEU A 199 4.13 11.72 6.33
C LEU A 199 3.55 11.83 7.74
N ASN A 200 3.63 10.72 8.48
CA ASN A 200 3.18 10.59 9.84
C ASN A 200 4.30 10.00 10.71
N ILE A 201 4.35 10.40 11.98
CA ILE A 201 5.37 9.97 12.95
C ILE A 201 4.72 9.53 14.24
N TRP A 202 5.11 8.39 14.76
CA TRP A 202 4.80 7.90 16.10
C TRP A 202 6.08 7.75 16.89
N LYS A 203 6.12 8.32 18.09
CA LYS A 203 7.29 8.25 18.99
C LYS A 203 6.86 8.02 20.43
N PRO A 204 7.70 7.43 21.29
CA PRO A 204 7.45 7.43 22.74
C PRO A 204 7.23 8.85 23.24
N ALA A 205 6.17 9.09 24.01
CA ALA A 205 5.79 10.44 24.44
C ALA A 205 6.88 11.15 25.26
N LYS A 206 7.70 10.37 25.97
CA LYS A 206 8.80 10.88 26.80
C LYS A 206 10.10 11.10 26.02
N ALA A 207 10.18 10.68 24.77
CA ALA A 207 11.39 10.82 23.96
C ALA A 207 11.70 12.30 23.69
N THR A 208 12.95 12.65 23.87
CA THR A 208 13.51 13.98 23.65
C THR A 208 14.43 13.99 22.42
N SER A 209 14.81 15.16 21.93
CA SER A 209 15.72 15.30 20.78
C SER A 209 17.13 14.75 21.03
N THR A 210 17.46 14.28 22.21
CA THR A 210 18.79 13.73 22.57
C THR A 210 18.82 12.22 22.73
N ASP A 211 17.67 11.52 22.56
CA ASP A 211 17.57 10.09 22.88
C ASP A 211 18.10 9.19 21.77
N ASN A 212 18.20 9.70 20.52
CA ASN A 212 18.74 8.98 19.35
C ASN A 212 18.07 7.61 19.16
N LEU A 213 16.76 7.56 19.15
CA LEU A 213 15.97 6.34 19.02
C LEU A 213 16.07 5.76 17.59
N PRO A 214 16.07 4.43 17.46
CA PRO A 214 15.96 3.80 16.14
C PRO A 214 14.71 4.25 15.40
N VAL A 215 14.82 4.42 14.08
CA VAL A 215 13.71 4.86 13.21
C VAL A 215 13.32 3.73 12.28
N MET A 216 12.02 3.43 12.18
CA MET A 216 11.44 2.44 11.28
C MET A 216 10.55 3.16 10.26
N LEU A 217 10.97 3.19 9.00
CA LEU A 217 10.23 3.83 7.90
C LEU A 217 9.45 2.77 7.12
N TRP A 218 8.12 2.85 7.17
CA TRP A 218 7.21 1.94 6.47
C TRP A 218 6.84 2.43 5.08
N ILE A 219 6.94 1.54 4.09
CA ILE A 219 6.44 1.73 2.73
C ILE A 219 5.32 0.73 2.48
N TYR A 220 4.09 1.21 2.31
CA TYR A 220 2.93 0.35 2.09
C TYR A 220 2.87 -0.21 0.66
N GLY A 221 2.15 -1.31 0.48
CA GLY A 221 1.92 -2.00 -0.78
C GLY A 221 0.72 -1.47 -1.57
N GLY A 222 0.04 -2.38 -2.28
CA GLY A 222 -1.13 -2.06 -3.10
C GLY A 222 -0.82 -1.92 -4.59
N GLY A 223 0.16 -2.68 -5.09
CA GLY A 223 0.48 -2.78 -6.53
C GLY A 223 0.88 -1.46 -7.18
N ASN A 224 1.40 -0.49 -6.43
CA ASN A 224 1.67 0.87 -6.89
C ASN A 224 0.44 1.60 -7.47
N SER A 225 -0.75 1.06 -7.27
CA SER A 225 -2.02 1.56 -7.81
C SER A 225 -2.94 2.14 -6.74
N LEU A 226 -2.87 1.61 -5.51
CA LEU A 226 -3.75 1.99 -4.40
C LEU A 226 -3.05 1.83 -3.04
N GLY A 227 -3.66 2.42 -2.02
CA GLY A 227 -3.18 2.42 -0.64
C GLY A 227 -2.98 3.82 -0.06
N GLU A 228 -2.85 3.89 1.24
CA GLU A 228 -2.57 5.12 1.98
C GLU A 228 -1.82 4.84 3.29
N SER A 229 -1.01 5.81 3.72
CA SER A 229 -0.23 5.69 4.95
C SER A 229 -1.09 5.62 6.21
N SER A 230 -2.25 6.26 6.23
CA SER A 230 -3.14 6.33 7.39
C SER A 230 -3.72 4.97 7.82
N THR A 231 -3.70 3.97 6.94
CA THR A 231 -4.08 2.58 7.25
C THR A 231 -3.14 1.93 8.28
N TYR A 232 -1.88 2.34 8.31
CA TYR A 232 -0.82 1.66 9.07
C TYR A 232 -0.36 2.52 10.25
N THR A 233 -0.86 2.23 11.46
CA THR A 233 -0.41 2.94 12.66
C THR A 233 0.89 2.37 13.20
N GLY A 234 1.86 3.25 13.47
CA GLY A 234 3.13 2.89 14.11
C GLY A 234 3.08 2.87 15.64
N LYS A 235 1.94 3.18 16.25
CA LYS A 235 1.84 3.39 17.70
C LYS A 235 2.25 2.20 18.54
N TYR A 236 1.88 0.98 18.11
CA TYR A 236 2.17 -0.23 18.90
C TYR A 236 3.66 -0.59 18.91
N LEU A 237 4.36 -0.36 17.81
CA LEU A 237 5.83 -0.52 17.76
C LEU A 237 6.52 0.54 18.62
N ALA A 238 6.09 1.81 18.52
CA ALA A 238 6.65 2.91 19.30
C ALA A 238 6.41 2.71 20.81
N GLU A 239 5.21 2.28 21.21
CA GLU A 239 4.87 1.98 22.61
C GLU A 239 5.70 0.82 23.17
N THR A 240 5.75 -0.29 22.42
CA THR A 240 6.32 -1.55 22.93
C THR A 240 7.84 -1.55 22.95
N TYR A 241 8.46 -1.01 21.89
CA TYR A 241 9.90 -1.17 21.65
C TYR A 241 10.70 0.13 21.79
N GLY A 242 10.03 1.26 22.02
CA GLY A 242 10.72 2.53 22.18
C GLY A 242 11.37 3.05 20.89
N VAL A 243 10.88 2.66 19.73
CA VAL A 243 11.33 3.11 18.41
C VAL A 243 10.50 4.29 17.92
N ILE A 244 10.99 5.03 16.92
CA ILE A 244 10.20 5.97 16.15
C ILE A 244 9.73 5.28 14.88
N VAL A 245 8.43 5.37 14.58
CA VAL A 245 7.87 4.85 13.33
C VAL A 245 7.45 6.00 12.45
N VAL A 246 7.80 5.93 11.18
CA VAL A 246 7.42 6.89 10.15
C VAL A 246 6.73 6.15 9.00
N ASN A 247 5.63 6.68 8.52
CA ASN A 247 5.07 6.28 7.23
C ASN A 247 4.69 7.52 6.40
N PHE A 248 4.41 7.32 5.12
CA PHE A 248 4.18 8.44 4.22
C PHE A 248 3.37 8.01 3.00
N ASN A 249 2.72 8.97 2.33
CA ASN A 249 2.10 8.78 1.03
C ASN A 249 3.09 9.06 -0.10
N TYR A 250 2.94 8.35 -1.22
CA TYR A 250 3.68 8.52 -2.45
C TYR A 250 2.75 8.44 -3.65
N ARG A 251 3.09 9.11 -4.75
CA ARG A 251 2.25 9.13 -5.96
C ARG A 251 2.02 7.74 -6.51
N MET A 252 0.78 7.47 -6.93
CA MET A 252 0.28 6.18 -7.35
C MET A 252 -0.01 6.15 -8.85
N GLY A 253 -0.07 4.94 -9.40
CA GLY A 253 -0.47 4.70 -10.78
C GLY A 253 0.31 5.56 -11.78
N PRO A 254 -0.33 6.04 -12.85
CA PRO A 254 0.33 6.83 -13.89
C PRO A 254 0.79 8.22 -13.43
N LEU A 255 0.36 8.69 -12.25
CA LEU A 255 0.92 9.90 -11.63
C LEU A 255 2.25 9.62 -10.92
N GLY A 256 2.48 8.37 -10.50
CA GLY A 256 3.71 7.92 -9.85
C GLY A 256 4.76 7.38 -10.82
N TRP A 257 4.34 6.74 -11.91
CA TRP A 257 5.25 6.15 -12.90
C TRP A 257 4.74 6.43 -14.31
N PHE A 258 5.47 7.28 -15.01
CA PHE A 258 5.13 7.68 -16.38
C PHE A 258 6.39 8.16 -17.09
N SER A 259 6.98 7.32 -17.97
CA SER A 259 8.20 7.65 -18.66
C SER A 259 7.89 7.95 -20.13
N LEU A 260 8.03 9.21 -20.51
CA LEU A 260 7.87 9.67 -21.87
C LEU A 260 8.89 10.80 -22.16
N PRO A 261 9.83 10.62 -23.11
CA PRO A 261 10.90 11.59 -23.35
C PRO A 261 10.40 13.01 -23.65
N GLU A 262 9.26 13.13 -24.32
CA GLU A 262 8.64 14.40 -24.70
C GLU A 262 8.21 15.25 -23.50
N MET A 263 7.95 14.61 -22.35
CA MET A 263 7.59 15.29 -21.10
C MET A 263 8.74 16.07 -20.47
N HIS A 264 9.97 15.79 -20.88
CA HIS A 264 11.19 16.24 -20.19
C HIS A 264 11.94 17.37 -20.92
N TYR A 265 11.37 17.90 -21.98
CA TYR A 265 12.05 18.87 -22.87
C TYR A 265 12.53 20.14 -22.16
N LYS A 266 11.92 20.55 -21.03
CA LYS A 266 12.33 21.70 -20.20
C LYS A 266 13.11 21.30 -18.95
N SER A 267 13.21 20.01 -18.64
CA SER A 267 13.86 19.56 -17.42
C SER A 267 15.36 19.44 -17.61
N SER A 268 16.12 20.03 -16.67
CA SER A 268 17.55 19.79 -16.55
C SER A 268 17.89 18.70 -15.54
N SER A 269 16.92 18.21 -14.75
CA SER A 269 17.12 17.21 -13.72
C SER A 269 16.97 15.80 -14.29
N ALA A 270 18.00 14.98 -14.13
CA ALA A 270 17.93 13.56 -14.48
C ALA A 270 16.87 12.82 -13.66
N GLU A 271 16.66 13.19 -12.39
CA GLU A 271 15.59 12.66 -11.54
C GLU A 271 14.20 12.90 -12.17
N THR A 272 13.91 14.13 -12.63
CA THR A 272 12.63 14.42 -13.32
C THR A 272 12.48 13.64 -14.63
N GLN A 273 13.59 13.33 -15.32
CA GLN A 273 13.58 12.59 -16.58
C GLN A 273 13.49 11.08 -16.40
N SER A 274 13.46 10.58 -15.17
CA SER A 274 13.48 9.14 -14.87
C SER A 274 12.17 8.42 -15.17
N GLY A 275 11.03 9.11 -15.06
CA GLY A 275 9.70 8.50 -15.07
C GLY A 275 9.31 7.84 -13.74
N ASN A 276 10.16 7.92 -12.71
CA ASN A 276 10.03 7.23 -11.41
C ASN A 276 9.56 8.15 -10.28
N TYR A 277 8.48 8.89 -10.48
CA TYR A 277 8.06 9.94 -9.54
C TYR A 277 7.61 9.39 -8.19
N GLY A 278 6.87 8.27 -8.16
CA GLY A 278 6.49 7.57 -6.93
C GLY A 278 7.72 7.06 -6.16
N THR A 279 8.72 6.50 -6.87
CA THR A 279 10.00 6.08 -6.26
C THR A 279 10.77 7.30 -5.72
N LEU A 280 10.77 8.42 -6.44
CA LEU A 280 11.39 9.66 -5.98
C LEU A 280 10.68 10.25 -4.75
N ASP A 281 9.38 10.07 -4.61
CA ASP A 281 8.65 10.47 -3.39
C ASP A 281 9.11 9.64 -2.19
N GLN A 282 9.38 8.34 -2.37
CA GLN A 282 9.95 7.46 -1.35
C GLN A 282 11.38 7.88 -0.97
N VAL A 283 12.22 8.19 -1.96
CA VAL A 283 13.57 8.77 -1.73
C VAL A 283 13.46 10.09 -0.96
N ASN A 284 12.50 10.94 -1.30
CA ASN A 284 12.30 12.20 -0.61
C ASN A 284 11.85 12.03 0.85
N ALA A 285 11.02 11.02 1.14
CA ALA A 285 10.66 10.69 2.53
C ALA A 285 11.90 10.30 3.36
N LEU A 286 12.82 9.50 2.80
CA LEU A 286 14.10 9.19 3.44
C LEU A 286 14.97 10.44 3.65
N ARG A 287 15.07 11.32 2.64
CA ARG A 287 15.78 12.61 2.76
C ARG A 287 15.14 13.50 3.84
N TRP A 288 13.81 13.49 3.95
CA TRP A 288 13.10 14.22 5.01
C TRP A 288 13.43 13.66 6.40
N VAL A 289 13.40 12.33 6.57
CA VAL A 289 13.78 11.65 7.82
C VAL A 289 15.21 12.01 8.19
N ASN A 290 16.16 11.85 7.28
CA ASN A 290 17.57 12.19 7.52
C ASN A 290 17.75 13.63 8.00
N ARG A 291 17.00 14.58 7.43
CA ARG A 291 17.13 16.00 7.76
C ARG A 291 16.45 16.39 9.09
N HIS A 292 15.34 15.77 9.46
CA HIS A 292 14.45 16.31 10.50
C HIS A 292 14.22 15.39 11.69
N ILE A 293 14.43 14.07 11.56
CA ILE A 293 13.99 13.11 12.58
C ILE A 293 14.71 13.26 13.92
N ALA A 294 15.90 13.81 13.94
CA ALA A 294 16.64 14.11 15.17
C ALA A 294 15.88 15.10 16.08
N SER A 295 15.13 16.05 15.51
CA SER A 295 14.28 16.95 16.30
C SER A 295 13.16 16.20 17.05
N PHE A 296 12.71 15.06 16.52
CA PHE A 296 11.71 14.18 17.14
C PHE A 296 12.33 13.15 18.10
N GLY A 297 13.66 13.11 18.21
CA GLY A 297 14.40 12.19 19.07
C GLY A 297 14.89 10.92 18.36
N GLY A 298 14.77 10.84 17.02
CA GLY A 298 15.27 9.74 16.21
C GLY A 298 16.73 9.92 15.80
N ASP A 299 17.38 8.79 15.53
CA ASP A 299 18.74 8.75 15.01
C ASP A 299 18.73 8.65 13.49
N PRO A 300 19.13 9.70 12.75
CA PRO A 300 19.21 9.63 11.29
C PRO A 300 20.26 8.62 10.78
N GLU A 301 21.22 8.21 11.62
CA GLU A 301 22.22 7.17 11.31
C GLU A 301 21.75 5.75 11.72
N ASN A 302 20.51 5.62 12.18
CA ASN A 302 19.90 4.35 12.59
C ASN A 302 18.47 4.19 12.06
N VAL A 303 18.33 4.20 10.73
CA VAL A 303 17.04 4.09 10.03
C VAL A 303 16.91 2.70 9.40
N MET A 304 15.79 2.04 9.64
CA MET A 304 15.37 0.81 8.96
C MET A 304 14.22 1.14 8.00
N VAL A 305 14.35 0.71 6.74
CA VAL A 305 13.24 0.74 5.77
C VAL A 305 12.57 -0.62 5.72
N PHE A 306 11.25 -0.66 5.75
CA PHE A 306 10.53 -1.91 5.61
C PHE A 306 9.22 -1.70 4.85
N GLY A 307 8.79 -2.72 4.13
CA GLY A 307 7.57 -2.64 3.33
C GLY A 307 7.08 -4.00 2.90
N GLU A 308 5.84 -4.06 2.48
CA GLU A 308 5.18 -5.28 2.03
C GLU A 308 4.68 -5.14 0.60
N SER A 309 4.64 -6.25 -0.16
CA SER A 309 4.11 -6.28 -1.54
C SER A 309 4.84 -5.28 -2.45
N ALA A 310 4.11 -4.36 -3.08
CA ALA A 310 4.72 -3.25 -3.83
C ALA A 310 5.63 -2.37 -2.96
N GLY A 311 5.35 -2.23 -1.65
CA GLY A 311 6.22 -1.56 -0.68
C GLY A 311 7.51 -2.33 -0.42
N ALA A 312 7.49 -3.66 -0.48
CA ALA A 312 8.70 -4.48 -0.45
C ALA A 312 9.52 -4.32 -1.72
N SER A 313 8.86 -4.25 -2.88
CA SER A 313 9.50 -3.94 -4.16
C SER A 313 10.11 -2.54 -4.17
N ALA A 314 9.45 -1.57 -3.54
CA ALA A 314 9.99 -0.25 -3.29
C ALA A 314 11.20 -0.28 -2.35
N THR A 315 11.18 -1.11 -1.29
CA THR A 315 12.33 -1.32 -0.40
C THR A 315 13.54 -1.88 -1.16
N LEU A 316 13.33 -2.81 -2.09
CA LEU A 316 14.39 -3.28 -3.01
C LEU A 316 14.89 -2.15 -3.92
N ALA A 317 13.98 -1.29 -4.41
CA ALA A 317 14.38 -0.12 -5.19
C ALA A 317 15.22 0.86 -4.36
N MET A 318 14.89 1.06 -3.07
CA MET A 318 15.72 1.87 -2.16
C MET A 318 17.11 1.24 -1.95
N LEU A 319 17.20 -0.09 -1.78
CA LEU A 319 18.49 -0.78 -1.66
C LEU A 319 19.37 -0.59 -2.91
N ALA A 320 18.78 -0.54 -4.09
CA ALA A 320 19.52 -0.44 -5.35
C ALA A 320 19.76 0.99 -5.83
N SER A 321 18.95 1.95 -5.40
CA SER A 321 19.05 3.34 -5.88
C SER A 321 20.29 4.05 -5.37
N PRO A 322 21.12 4.66 -6.24
CA PRO A 322 22.26 5.46 -5.77
C PRO A 322 21.83 6.73 -5.01
N LEU A 323 20.56 7.12 -5.08
CA LEU A 323 20.03 8.31 -4.42
C LEU A 323 19.76 8.13 -2.92
N THR A 324 19.84 6.90 -2.42
CA THR A 324 19.50 6.54 -1.03
C THR A 324 20.71 6.10 -0.23
N GLU A 325 21.91 6.17 -0.80
CA GLU A 325 23.16 5.83 -0.10
C GLU A 325 23.30 6.63 1.20
N GLY A 326 23.47 5.91 2.32
CA GLY A 326 23.62 6.50 3.65
C GLY A 326 22.33 7.07 4.26
N LEU A 327 21.15 6.92 3.62
CA LEU A 327 19.88 7.40 4.17
C LEU A 327 19.17 6.36 5.04
N PHE A 328 19.56 5.09 4.96
CA PHE A 328 19.07 4.01 5.82
C PHE A 328 20.14 2.93 6.04
N HIS A 329 19.93 2.09 7.06
CA HIS A 329 20.98 1.24 7.65
C HIS A 329 20.55 -0.21 7.83
N LYS A 330 19.26 -0.53 7.65
CA LYS A 330 18.66 -1.85 7.69
C LYS A 330 17.46 -1.88 6.77
N ALA A 331 17.05 -3.09 6.34
CA ALA A 331 15.85 -3.26 5.54
C ALA A 331 15.06 -4.52 5.93
N ALA A 332 13.72 -4.51 5.72
CA ALA A 332 12.91 -5.71 5.71
C ALA A 332 11.98 -5.70 4.50
N ILE A 333 12.07 -6.77 3.72
CA ILE A 333 11.38 -6.96 2.44
C ILE A 333 10.34 -8.07 2.64
N GLN A 334 9.05 -7.70 2.71
CA GLN A 334 7.95 -8.60 3.03
C GLN A 334 7.13 -8.89 1.77
N SER A 335 7.17 -10.13 1.30
CA SER A 335 6.32 -10.60 0.20
C SER A 335 6.47 -9.80 -1.10
N ALA A 336 7.71 -9.45 -1.49
CA ALA A 336 7.96 -8.73 -2.75
C ALA A 336 7.52 -9.59 -3.94
N ALA A 337 6.81 -8.99 -4.92
CA ALA A 337 6.42 -9.67 -6.14
C ALA A 337 7.45 -9.43 -7.24
N LEU A 338 8.32 -10.39 -7.55
CA LEU A 338 9.41 -10.23 -8.54
C LEU A 338 9.04 -10.63 -9.98
N GLY A 339 7.75 -10.68 -10.32
CA GLY A 339 7.44 -10.47 -11.72
C GLY A 339 6.90 -11.59 -12.58
N TRP A 340 6.62 -12.82 -12.10
CA TRP A 340 5.97 -13.84 -12.96
C TRP A 340 4.43 -13.82 -12.88
N ILE A 341 3.87 -13.28 -11.78
CA ILE A 341 2.41 -13.26 -11.53
C ILE A 341 1.68 -12.23 -12.40
N THR A 342 2.39 -11.21 -12.86
CA THR A 342 1.81 -10.05 -13.55
C THR A 342 2.25 -9.93 -15.00
N ASP A 343 2.94 -10.93 -15.58
CA ASP A 343 3.63 -10.86 -16.87
C ASP A 343 4.69 -9.74 -16.97
N HIS A 344 4.95 -9.02 -15.86
CA HIS A 344 5.86 -7.90 -15.81
C HIS A 344 6.86 -8.06 -14.69
N THR A 345 8.13 -7.84 -14.99
CA THR A 345 9.16 -7.70 -13.96
C THR A 345 8.85 -6.46 -13.12
N ILE A 346 9.13 -6.47 -11.82
CA ILE A 346 8.91 -5.30 -10.96
C ILE A 346 9.63 -4.05 -11.51
N TRP A 347 10.81 -4.23 -12.07
CA TRP A 347 11.59 -3.18 -12.68
C TRP A 347 11.54 -3.34 -14.19
N GLN A 348 10.85 -2.41 -14.85
CA GLN A 348 10.67 -2.46 -16.30
C GLN A 348 11.85 -1.80 -17.03
N PRO A 349 12.43 -2.45 -18.04
CA PRO A 349 13.33 -1.78 -18.95
C PRO A 349 12.67 -0.51 -19.51
N ARG A 350 13.40 0.60 -19.48
CA ARG A 350 12.87 1.89 -19.95
C ARG A 350 12.31 1.82 -21.38
N ALA A 351 12.99 1.10 -22.26
CA ALA A 351 12.54 0.89 -23.62
C ALA A 351 11.15 0.24 -23.70
N VAL A 352 10.85 -0.73 -22.79
CA VAL A 352 9.52 -1.38 -22.73
C VAL A 352 8.47 -0.43 -22.16
N ALA A 353 8.83 0.35 -21.13
CA ALA A 353 7.90 1.29 -20.49
C ALA A 353 7.48 2.44 -21.43
N GLU A 354 8.36 2.86 -22.33
CA GLU A 354 8.14 4.01 -23.24
C GLU A 354 7.58 3.64 -24.60
N ASN A 355 7.91 2.47 -25.13
CA ASN A 355 7.74 2.15 -26.53
C ASN A 355 6.32 1.76 -26.96
N LEU A 356 6.08 1.95 -28.27
CA LEU A 356 4.92 1.42 -28.96
C LEU A 356 4.98 -0.11 -29.04
N LYS A 357 3.79 -0.73 -29.01
CA LYS A 357 3.64 -2.18 -28.96
C LYS A 357 4.30 -2.93 -30.14
N ASP A 358 4.34 -2.33 -31.32
CA ASP A 358 4.87 -2.91 -32.54
C ASP A 358 6.33 -2.50 -32.85
N GLU A 359 6.97 -1.70 -32.01
CA GLU A 359 8.38 -1.36 -32.11
C GLU A 359 9.28 -2.35 -31.37
N ILE A 360 8.76 -2.99 -30.30
CA ILE A 360 9.44 -4.04 -29.54
C ILE A 360 8.50 -5.25 -29.43
N GLU A 361 8.97 -6.40 -29.87
CA GLU A 361 8.23 -7.65 -29.75
C GLU A 361 8.77 -8.53 -28.57
N PRO A 362 7.92 -8.93 -27.60
CA PRO A 362 6.51 -8.54 -27.42
C PRO A 362 6.38 -7.10 -26.90
N GLY A 363 5.53 -6.29 -27.53
CA GLY A 363 5.26 -4.93 -27.11
C GLY A 363 4.44 -4.88 -25.80
N TYR A 364 4.51 -3.76 -25.10
CA TYR A 364 3.77 -3.53 -23.85
C TYR A 364 2.52 -2.67 -24.10
N PRO A 365 1.30 -3.22 -23.93
CA PRO A 365 0.06 -2.50 -24.28
C PRO A 365 -0.17 -1.20 -23.51
N SER A 366 0.36 -1.10 -22.29
CA SER A 366 0.22 0.08 -21.42
C SER A 366 1.53 0.89 -21.34
N SER A 367 2.42 0.78 -22.34
CA SER A 367 3.55 1.70 -22.46
C SER A 367 3.06 3.13 -22.64
N THR A 368 3.87 4.11 -22.24
CA THR A 368 3.44 5.51 -22.26
C THR A 368 3.12 6.02 -23.67
N SER A 369 3.80 5.50 -24.71
CA SER A 369 3.47 5.81 -26.11
C SER A 369 2.13 5.24 -26.54
N GLU A 370 1.78 4.01 -26.15
CA GLU A 370 0.45 3.43 -26.43
C GLU A 370 -0.66 4.16 -25.68
N ILE A 371 -0.40 4.60 -24.44
CA ILE A 371 -1.32 5.43 -23.67
C ILE A 371 -1.55 6.77 -24.36
N LEU A 372 -0.50 7.40 -24.91
CA LEU A 372 -0.64 8.64 -25.67
C LEU A 372 -1.45 8.42 -26.97
N VAL A 373 -1.22 7.32 -27.70
CA VAL A 373 -2.05 6.92 -28.86
C VAL A 373 -3.52 6.83 -28.45
N SER A 374 -3.80 6.09 -27.37
CA SER A 374 -5.16 5.89 -26.87
C SER A 374 -5.82 7.21 -26.44
N ALA A 375 -5.06 8.11 -25.82
CA ALA A 375 -5.52 9.43 -25.43
C ALA A 375 -5.93 10.29 -26.65
N LEU A 376 -5.07 10.36 -27.68
CA LEU A 376 -5.32 11.12 -28.89
C LEU A 376 -6.56 10.61 -29.67
N GLN A 377 -6.78 9.28 -29.68
CA GLN A 377 -7.97 8.66 -30.28
C GLN A 377 -9.23 8.95 -29.44
N ARG A 378 -9.18 8.76 -28.12
CA ARG A 378 -10.31 9.03 -27.22
C ARG A 378 -10.81 10.48 -27.36
N ASP A 379 -9.89 11.43 -27.45
CA ASP A 379 -10.21 12.86 -27.52
C ASP A 379 -10.56 13.34 -28.95
N GLY A 380 -10.61 12.40 -29.92
CA GLY A 380 -10.98 12.67 -31.31
C GLY A 380 -9.95 13.48 -32.10
N LEU A 381 -8.72 13.55 -31.58
CA LEU A 381 -7.59 14.22 -32.26
C LEU A 381 -6.98 13.34 -33.35
N ALA A 382 -7.16 12.03 -33.28
CA ALA A 382 -6.77 11.05 -34.27
C ALA A 382 -7.92 10.07 -34.55
N THR A 383 -8.10 9.65 -35.81
CA THR A 383 -9.18 8.73 -36.23
C THR A 383 -8.86 7.27 -35.94
N ASP A 384 -7.58 6.93 -35.92
CA ASP A 384 -7.06 5.59 -35.70
C ASP A 384 -5.62 5.64 -35.16
N ARG A 385 -5.05 4.46 -34.86
CA ARG A 385 -3.70 4.34 -34.34
C ARG A 385 -2.63 4.96 -35.24
N ALA A 386 -2.71 4.73 -36.54
CA ALA A 386 -1.72 5.26 -37.49
C ALA A 386 -1.75 6.80 -37.53
N ALA A 387 -2.95 7.41 -37.55
CA ALA A 387 -3.12 8.86 -37.46
C ALA A 387 -2.63 9.42 -36.10
N ALA A 388 -2.78 8.68 -35.00
CA ALA A 388 -2.28 9.10 -33.70
C ALA A 388 -0.75 9.10 -33.62
N ILE A 389 -0.09 8.11 -34.22
CA ILE A 389 1.37 8.06 -34.32
C ILE A 389 1.88 9.22 -35.21
N GLU A 390 1.29 9.41 -36.40
CA GLU A 390 1.65 10.53 -37.29
C GLU A 390 1.46 11.90 -36.56
N LEU A 391 0.39 12.04 -35.79
CA LEU A 391 0.15 13.27 -35.01
C LEU A 391 1.22 13.50 -33.93
N GLN A 392 1.66 12.45 -33.23
CA GLN A 392 2.77 12.56 -32.26
C GLN A 392 4.03 13.11 -32.93
N ASP A 393 4.39 12.63 -34.12
CA ASP A 393 5.57 13.08 -34.86
C ASP A 393 5.47 14.55 -35.31
N THR A 394 4.25 15.08 -35.46
CA THR A 394 4.01 16.46 -35.90
C THR A 394 3.91 17.46 -34.75
N LEU A 395 3.53 17.01 -33.57
CA LEU A 395 3.43 17.83 -32.35
C LEU A 395 4.81 18.12 -31.76
N SER A 396 5.02 19.34 -31.31
CA SER A 396 6.21 19.64 -30.50
C SER A 396 6.15 18.98 -29.14
N GLN A 397 7.30 18.70 -28.55
CA GLN A 397 7.41 18.19 -27.17
C GLN A 397 6.62 19.05 -26.16
N THR A 398 6.59 20.39 -26.36
CA THR A 398 5.77 21.29 -25.53
C THR A 398 4.28 20.97 -25.65
N GLN A 399 3.78 20.79 -26.87
CA GLN A 399 2.36 20.52 -27.10
C GLN A 399 1.94 19.18 -26.53
N LEU A 400 2.77 18.14 -26.66
CA LEU A 400 2.52 16.83 -26.06
C LEU A 400 2.53 16.89 -24.54
N ALA A 401 3.52 17.56 -23.95
CA ALA A 401 3.61 17.73 -22.50
C ALA A 401 2.42 18.53 -21.94
N ASP A 402 2.06 19.65 -22.56
CA ASP A 402 0.92 20.49 -22.14
C ASP A 402 -0.41 19.71 -22.28
N TYR A 403 -0.58 18.91 -23.35
CA TYR A 403 -1.75 18.06 -23.55
C TYR A 403 -1.88 17.03 -22.43
N LEU A 404 -0.82 16.27 -22.11
CA LEU A 404 -0.84 15.25 -21.08
C LEU A 404 -1.03 15.85 -19.67
N LYS A 405 -0.29 16.92 -19.35
CA LYS A 405 -0.43 17.63 -18.06
C LYS A 405 -1.81 18.27 -17.86
N GLY A 406 -2.48 18.63 -18.95
CA GLY A 406 -3.83 19.17 -18.96
C GLY A 406 -4.93 18.14 -18.71
N MET A 407 -4.63 16.83 -18.77
CA MET A 407 -5.62 15.79 -18.50
C MET A 407 -6.02 15.78 -17.03
N SER A 408 -7.31 15.57 -16.76
CA SER A 408 -7.74 15.24 -15.42
C SER A 408 -7.22 13.84 -15.03
N PRO A 409 -7.02 13.55 -13.72
CA PRO A 409 -6.68 12.21 -13.27
C PRO A 409 -7.64 11.14 -13.78
N GLN A 410 -8.95 11.39 -13.74
CA GLN A 410 -9.98 10.48 -14.27
C GLN A 410 -9.74 10.17 -15.75
N ALA A 411 -9.46 11.17 -16.57
CA ALA A 411 -9.20 10.98 -17.99
C ALA A 411 -7.92 10.18 -18.26
N LEU A 412 -6.90 10.36 -17.44
CA LEU A 412 -5.64 9.61 -17.54
C LEU A 412 -5.83 8.14 -17.12
N TYR A 413 -6.43 7.90 -15.95
CA TYR A 413 -6.61 6.54 -15.43
C TYR A 413 -7.53 5.69 -16.32
N SER A 414 -8.54 6.30 -16.97
CA SER A 414 -9.44 5.60 -17.89
C SER A 414 -8.76 5.02 -19.14
N LEU A 415 -7.50 5.35 -19.40
CA LEU A 415 -6.71 4.79 -20.50
C LEU A 415 -6.04 3.45 -20.15
N TYR A 416 -6.03 3.09 -18.88
CA TYR A 416 -5.42 1.85 -18.40
C TYR A 416 -6.46 0.79 -18.12
N ASN A 417 -6.12 -0.46 -18.41
CA ASN A 417 -6.90 -1.60 -17.94
C ASN A 417 -6.61 -1.86 -16.46
N THR A 418 -7.58 -2.45 -15.78
CA THR A 418 -7.39 -2.96 -14.43
C THR A 418 -7.21 -4.47 -14.45
N LYS A 419 -6.36 -4.98 -13.55
CA LYS A 419 -6.24 -6.39 -13.18
C LYS A 419 -6.66 -6.50 -11.71
N LEU A 420 -7.35 -7.57 -11.33
CA LEU A 420 -7.68 -7.83 -9.92
C LEU A 420 -8.25 -6.59 -9.18
N GLY A 421 -9.46 -6.17 -9.52
CA GLY A 421 -10.07 -4.96 -8.93
C GLY A 421 -9.46 -3.67 -9.49
N ALA A 422 -9.02 -2.77 -8.62
CA ALA A 422 -8.47 -1.47 -9.02
C ALA A 422 -6.94 -1.46 -9.27
N PHE A 423 -6.28 -2.62 -9.29
CA PHE A 423 -4.87 -2.68 -9.69
C PHE A 423 -4.71 -2.37 -11.19
N LEU A 424 -3.93 -1.36 -11.50
CA LEU A 424 -3.70 -0.95 -12.90
C LEU A 424 -2.69 -1.87 -13.58
N ASP A 425 -3.00 -2.25 -14.82
CA ASP A 425 -2.05 -2.93 -15.70
C ASP A 425 -1.13 -1.91 -16.35
N MET A 426 0.00 -1.60 -15.71
CA MET A 426 0.92 -0.58 -16.18
C MET A 426 2.37 -0.86 -15.75
N PRO A 427 3.37 -0.34 -16.48
CA PRO A 427 4.76 -0.36 -16.02
C PRO A 427 4.91 0.46 -14.74
N THR A 428 5.63 -0.09 -13.77
CA THR A 428 6.05 0.64 -12.57
C THR A 428 7.55 0.43 -12.36
N ILE A 429 8.22 1.32 -11.64
CA ILE A 429 9.65 1.24 -11.33
C ILE A 429 10.50 1.02 -12.59
N VAL A 430 10.76 2.10 -13.33
CA VAL A 430 11.47 2.08 -14.61
C VAL A 430 12.98 2.02 -14.40
N GLN A 431 13.67 1.13 -15.12
CA GLN A 431 15.14 1.04 -15.16
C GLN A 431 15.71 2.21 -15.99
N ASP A 432 15.80 3.38 -15.38
CA ASP A 432 16.21 4.62 -16.04
C ASP A 432 17.72 4.90 -15.97
N GLY A 433 18.45 4.17 -15.13
CA GLY A 433 19.91 4.33 -14.93
C GLY A 433 20.29 5.50 -14.01
N THR A 434 19.31 6.22 -13.46
CA THR A 434 19.54 7.37 -12.55
C THR A 434 18.92 7.12 -11.16
N VAL A 435 17.61 6.84 -11.11
CA VAL A 435 16.88 6.52 -9.89
C VAL A 435 16.99 5.02 -9.61
N ILE A 436 16.80 4.22 -10.66
CA ILE A 436 16.91 2.77 -10.62
C ILE A 436 18.03 2.34 -11.58
N PRO A 437 18.93 1.43 -11.16
CA PRO A 437 19.96 0.90 -12.04
C PRO A 437 19.41 0.39 -13.37
N ALA A 438 20.20 0.48 -14.43
CA ALA A 438 19.83 -0.08 -15.74
C ALA A 438 19.91 -1.62 -15.80
N LEU A 439 20.21 -2.27 -14.69
CA LEU A 439 20.25 -3.72 -14.52
C LEU A 439 18.91 -4.23 -13.98
N ASP A 440 18.56 -5.47 -14.30
CA ASP A 440 17.42 -6.13 -13.65
C ASP A 440 17.69 -6.43 -12.17
N VAL A 441 16.62 -6.69 -11.40
CA VAL A 441 16.69 -6.95 -9.96
C VAL A 441 17.69 -8.04 -9.62
N LYS A 442 17.60 -9.21 -10.26
CA LYS A 442 18.44 -10.36 -9.97
C LYS A 442 19.93 -10.07 -10.25
N THR A 443 20.23 -9.41 -11.35
CA THR A 443 21.60 -9.00 -11.71
C THR A 443 22.11 -7.98 -10.71
N THR A 444 21.35 -6.96 -10.34
CA THR A 444 21.75 -5.93 -9.36
C THR A 444 22.16 -6.56 -8.04
N PHE A 445 21.35 -7.46 -7.48
CA PHE A 445 21.64 -8.08 -6.19
C PHE A 445 22.71 -9.18 -6.27
N SER A 446 22.87 -9.86 -7.40
CA SER A 446 23.94 -10.88 -7.56
C SER A 446 25.32 -10.26 -7.80
N THR A 447 25.41 -9.09 -8.43
CA THR A 447 26.68 -8.38 -8.65
C THR A 447 27.14 -7.59 -7.42
N GLY A 448 26.27 -7.39 -6.43
CA GLY A 448 26.56 -6.61 -5.23
C GLY A 448 26.51 -5.09 -5.45
N GLU A 449 25.88 -4.64 -6.54
CA GLU A 449 25.69 -3.21 -6.85
C GLU A 449 24.45 -2.63 -6.15
N TYR A 450 24.43 -2.73 -4.82
CA TYR A 450 23.36 -2.22 -3.97
C TYR A 450 23.90 -1.83 -2.58
N HIS A 451 23.10 -1.13 -1.76
CA HIS A 451 23.48 -0.76 -0.38
C HIS A 451 23.44 -1.98 0.51
N LYS A 452 24.61 -2.45 0.96
CA LYS A 452 24.78 -3.64 1.80
C LYS A 452 24.49 -3.28 3.26
N VAL A 453 23.27 -3.53 3.67
CA VAL A 453 22.78 -3.37 5.05
C VAL A 453 22.18 -4.68 5.52
N PRO A 454 22.09 -4.95 6.84
CA PRO A 454 21.35 -6.11 7.35
C PRO A 454 19.91 -6.14 6.81
N VAL A 455 19.48 -7.32 6.30
CA VAL A 455 18.18 -7.46 5.66
C VAL A 455 17.40 -8.66 6.19
N ILE A 456 16.08 -8.48 6.40
CA ILE A 456 15.11 -9.56 6.49
C ILE A 456 14.39 -9.66 5.14
N LEU A 457 14.25 -10.86 4.61
CA LEU A 457 13.49 -11.21 3.42
C LEU A 457 12.43 -12.25 3.77
N GLY A 458 11.24 -12.16 3.26
CA GLY A 458 10.25 -13.19 3.55
C GLY A 458 9.03 -13.20 2.67
N THR A 459 8.23 -14.24 2.87
CA THR A 459 7.00 -14.52 2.15
C THR A 459 6.02 -15.24 3.05
N ASN A 460 4.75 -15.27 2.65
CA ASN A 460 3.72 -16.03 3.32
C ASN A 460 3.59 -17.42 2.65
N ARG A 461 3.10 -18.43 3.40
CA ARG A 461 2.96 -19.79 2.89
C ARG A 461 1.94 -19.89 1.76
N ASP A 462 0.85 -19.14 1.87
CA ASP A 462 -0.30 -19.21 0.97
C ASP A 462 -0.52 -17.90 0.18
N GLU A 463 0.56 -17.18 -0.16
CA GLU A 463 0.56 -15.86 -0.84
C GLU A 463 -0.53 -15.71 -1.90
N TYR A 464 -0.61 -16.68 -2.81
CA TYR A 464 -1.41 -16.56 -4.01
C TYR A 464 -2.91 -16.80 -3.78
N LYS A 465 -3.32 -17.35 -2.63
CA LYS A 465 -4.74 -17.57 -2.32
C LYS A 465 -5.56 -16.27 -2.33
N LEU A 466 -4.98 -15.15 -1.88
CA LEU A 466 -5.65 -13.84 -1.98
C LEU A 466 -6.00 -13.49 -3.43
N PHE A 467 -5.10 -13.74 -4.36
CA PHE A 467 -5.29 -13.42 -5.78
C PHE A 467 -6.21 -14.42 -6.48
N LEU A 468 -6.21 -15.69 -6.07
CA LEU A 468 -7.14 -16.70 -6.58
C LEU A 468 -8.61 -16.32 -6.31
N LEU A 469 -8.91 -15.57 -5.25
CA LEU A 469 -10.26 -15.10 -4.96
C LEU A 469 -10.85 -14.18 -6.03
N SER A 470 -10.02 -13.57 -6.85
CA SER A 470 -10.43 -12.70 -7.95
C SER A 470 -10.34 -13.38 -9.33
N ARG A 471 -10.00 -14.67 -9.37
CA ARG A 471 -9.88 -15.43 -10.63
C ARG A 471 -11.15 -16.22 -10.95
N GLU A 472 -11.80 -15.88 -12.05
CA GLU A 472 -13.05 -16.50 -12.52
C GLU A 472 -12.93 -17.99 -12.83
N ASP A 473 -11.70 -18.50 -13.12
CA ASP A 473 -11.45 -19.92 -13.33
C ASP A 473 -11.40 -20.73 -12.02
N TYR A 474 -11.30 -20.08 -10.84
CA TYR A 474 -11.29 -20.74 -9.52
C TYR A 474 -12.48 -20.37 -8.64
N THR A 475 -13.08 -19.21 -8.85
CA THR A 475 -14.15 -18.69 -8.00
C THR A 475 -15.36 -18.25 -8.80
N THR A 476 -16.50 -18.11 -8.11
CA THR A 476 -17.73 -17.55 -8.67
C THR A 476 -18.19 -16.44 -7.75
N GLU A 477 -18.39 -15.24 -8.28
CA GLU A 477 -18.97 -14.14 -7.52
C GLU A 477 -20.44 -14.41 -7.19
N VAL A 478 -20.79 -14.24 -5.92
CA VAL A 478 -22.18 -14.27 -5.44
C VAL A 478 -22.46 -12.98 -4.70
N ALA A 479 -23.07 -12.01 -5.39
CA ALA A 479 -23.67 -10.79 -4.82
C ALA A 479 -22.76 -10.07 -3.78
N ASP A 480 -21.70 -9.43 -4.22
CA ASP A 480 -20.79 -8.56 -3.42
C ASP A 480 -20.24 -9.19 -2.12
N THR A 481 -20.29 -10.52 -2.02
CA THR A 481 -19.80 -11.29 -0.87
C THR A 481 -18.49 -12.01 -1.18
N VAL A 482 -17.96 -12.75 -0.20
CA VAL A 482 -16.78 -13.61 -0.40
C VAL A 482 -17.02 -14.58 -1.56
N PRO A 483 -16.14 -14.63 -2.57
CA PRO A 483 -16.31 -15.50 -3.72
C PRO A 483 -16.40 -16.98 -3.32
N LEU A 484 -17.31 -17.75 -3.94
CA LEU A 484 -17.40 -19.19 -3.72
C LEU A 484 -16.34 -19.92 -4.56
N ILE A 485 -15.57 -20.79 -3.92
CA ILE A 485 -14.62 -21.67 -4.59
C ILE A 485 -15.36 -22.72 -5.42
N GLN A 486 -15.05 -22.82 -6.72
CA GLN A 486 -15.70 -23.75 -7.65
C GLN A 486 -15.26 -25.21 -7.43
N ASN A 487 -13.98 -25.43 -7.13
CA ASN A 487 -13.40 -26.75 -6.86
C ASN A 487 -12.30 -26.56 -5.81
N SER A 488 -12.52 -27.08 -4.60
CA SER A 488 -11.60 -26.91 -3.48
C SER A 488 -10.25 -27.61 -3.74
N GLY A 489 -10.24 -28.81 -4.39
CA GLY A 489 -9.01 -29.52 -4.70
C GLY A 489 -8.09 -28.75 -5.63
N ASP A 490 -8.61 -28.29 -6.77
CA ASP A 490 -7.85 -27.48 -7.73
C ASP A 490 -7.39 -26.16 -7.11
N TYR A 491 -8.26 -25.53 -6.28
CA TYR A 491 -7.94 -24.28 -5.60
C TYR A 491 -6.76 -24.43 -4.63
N GLN A 492 -6.76 -25.48 -3.80
CA GLN A 492 -5.68 -25.74 -2.85
C GLN A 492 -4.36 -26.06 -3.57
N LEU A 493 -4.41 -26.86 -4.65
CA LEU A 493 -3.22 -27.16 -5.45
C LEU A 493 -2.67 -25.92 -6.13
N ALA A 494 -3.54 -25.09 -6.72
CA ALA A 494 -3.13 -23.84 -7.34
C ALA A 494 -2.54 -22.87 -6.30
N GLY A 495 -3.23 -22.63 -5.18
CA GLY A 495 -2.74 -21.82 -4.09
C GLY A 495 -1.34 -22.25 -3.63
N LYS A 496 -1.16 -23.51 -3.39
CA LYS A 496 0.13 -24.10 -3.00
C LYS A 496 1.24 -23.83 -4.04
N TYR A 497 1.02 -24.21 -5.29
CA TYR A 497 2.10 -24.19 -6.28
C TYR A 497 2.43 -22.76 -6.75
N TYR A 498 1.44 -21.87 -6.87
CA TYR A 498 1.69 -20.46 -7.13
C TYR A 498 2.44 -19.79 -5.96
N SER A 499 2.05 -20.06 -4.71
CA SER A 499 2.72 -19.49 -3.53
C SER A 499 4.15 -20.00 -3.37
N GLU A 500 4.39 -21.30 -3.62
CA GLU A 500 5.75 -21.86 -3.62
C GLU A 500 6.63 -21.22 -4.70
N ALA A 501 6.09 -21.00 -5.91
CA ALA A 501 6.82 -20.31 -6.98
C ALA A 501 7.16 -18.87 -6.59
N TRP A 502 6.20 -18.15 -5.98
CA TRP A 502 6.44 -16.81 -5.43
C TRP A 502 7.59 -16.81 -4.42
N GLY A 503 7.52 -17.67 -3.40
CA GLY A 503 8.56 -17.75 -2.38
C GLY A 503 9.94 -18.07 -2.95
N ILE A 504 10.03 -18.97 -3.95
CA ILE A 504 11.29 -19.33 -4.59
C ILE A 504 11.88 -18.13 -5.33
N THR A 505 11.11 -17.48 -6.19
CA THR A 505 11.62 -16.43 -7.08
C THR A 505 11.86 -15.10 -6.36
N SER A 506 11.01 -14.75 -5.40
CA SER A 506 11.05 -13.45 -4.72
C SER A 506 11.87 -13.46 -3.44
N MET A 507 12.13 -14.60 -2.86
CA MET A 507 12.80 -14.72 -1.57
C MET A 507 14.06 -15.58 -1.66
N TYR A 508 13.95 -16.89 -1.99
CA TYR A 508 15.12 -17.79 -1.93
C TYR A 508 16.21 -17.42 -2.93
N GLU A 509 15.85 -17.17 -4.20
CA GLU A 509 16.82 -16.79 -5.23
C GLU A 509 17.46 -15.42 -4.92
N LEU A 510 16.68 -14.49 -4.35
CA LEU A 510 17.20 -13.18 -3.95
C LEU A 510 18.12 -13.30 -2.73
N ALA A 511 17.75 -14.10 -1.71
CA ALA A 511 18.58 -14.37 -0.55
C ALA A 511 19.89 -15.06 -0.94
N ASP A 512 19.84 -16.03 -1.87
CA ASP A 512 21.06 -16.67 -2.42
C ASP A 512 21.95 -15.66 -3.16
N ALA A 513 21.36 -14.71 -3.90
CA ALA A 513 22.10 -13.65 -4.58
C ALA A 513 22.75 -12.68 -3.59
N MET A 514 22.01 -12.21 -2.59
CA MET A 514 22.49 -11.26 -1.60
C MET A 514 23.55 -11.88 -0.67
N SER A 515 23.38 -13.14 -0.23
CA SER A 515 24.31 -13.82 0.67
C SER A 515 25.70 -14.11 0.06
N GLN A 516 25.84 -13.96 -1.27
CA GLN A 516 27.16 -13.97 -1.92
C GLN A 516 27.94 -12.68 -1.71
N ASN A 517 27.29 -11.61 -1.30
CA ASN A 517 27.85 -10.26 -1.20
C ASN A 517 27.83 -9.68 0.22
N GLN A 518 27.03 -10.24 1.14
CA GLN A 518 26.93 -9.84 2.55
C GLN A 518 26.50 -11.02 3.43
N ASP A 519 26.83 -10.96 4.73
CA ASP A 519 26.54 -12.03 5.69
C ASP A 519 25.20 -11.86 6.40
N ASP A 520 24.72 -10.62 6.57
CA ASP A 520 23.54 -10.28 7.38
C ASP A 520 22.24 -10.36 6.56
N VAL A 521 21.95 -11.55 6.03
CA VAL A 521 20.70 -11.87 5.30
C VAL A 521 19.90 -12.86 6.14
N TYR A 522 18.68 -12.49 6.50
CA TYR A 522 17.76 -13.29 7.30
C TYR A 522 16.49 -13.57 6.49
N VAL A 523 15.97 -14.81 6.59
CA VAL A 523 14.83 -15.22 5.74
C VAL A 523 13.72 -15.80 6.59
N TYR A 524 12.47 -15.43 6.28
CA TYR A 524 11.29 -15.97 6.99
C TYR A 524 10.23 -16.53 6.02
N ARG A 525 9.33 -17.34 6.62
CA ARG A 525 8.04 -17.69 6.06
C ARG A 525 6.97 -17.54 7.15
N PHE A 526 5.88 -16.88 6.81
CA PHE A 526 4.72 -16.71 7.67
C PHE A 526 3.71 -17.82 7.37
N ASP A 527 3.35 -18.61 8.37
CA ASP A 527 2.58 -19.85 8.23
C ASP A 527 1.21 -19.81 8.93
N TRP A 528 0.84 -18.70 9.59
CA TRP A 528 -0.41 -18.56 10.35
C TRP A 528 -1.65 -18.88 9.53
N ASP A 529 -2.53 -19.78 10.03
CA ASP A 529 -3.74 -20.24 9.34
C ASP A 529 -4.89 -20.60 10.32
N GLU A 530 -4.96 -19.94 11.46
CA GLU A 530 -6.02 -20.13 12.46
C GLU A 530 -7.24 -19.23 12.23
N GLU A 531 -7.58 -18.95 10.98
CA GLU A 531 -8.82 -18.28 10.62
C GLU A 531 -10.03 -19.15 10.97
N PRO A 532 -11.19 -18.52 11.28
CA PRO A 532 -12.35 -19.25 11.75
C PRO A 532 -13.04 -20.05 10.65
N ASN A 533 -13.61 -21.19 11.02
CA ASN A 533 -14.61 -21.86 10.22
C ASN A 533 -15.99 -21.18 10.44
N LEU A 534 -16.52 -20.55 9.39
CA LEU A 534 -17.80 -19.80 9.40
C LEU A 534 -19.00 -20.69 9.03
N VAL A 535 -19.00 -21.97 9.43
CA VAL A 535 -20.05 -22.97 9.20
C VAL A 535 -20.14 -23.48 7.76
N VAL A 536 -20.09 -22.59 6.77
CA VAL A 536 -20.15 -22.93 5.33
C VAL A 536 -18.88 -22.55 4.57
N LEU A 537 -18.02 -21.76 5.19
CA LEU A 537 -16.76 -21.26 4.64
C LEU A 537 -15.65 -21.51 5.67
N ASP A 538 -14.72 -22.38 5.33
CA ASP A 538 -13.48 -22.50 6.08
C ASP A 538 -12.50 -21.46 5.60
N MET A 539 -12.25 -20.44 6.44
CA MET A 539 -11.43 -19.29 6.03
C MET A 539 -9.95 -19.66 5.96
N ALA A 540 -9.48 -20.63 6.74
CA ALA A 540 -8.14 -21.18 6.65
C ALA A 540 -7.91 -21.90 5.31
N ASP A 541 -8.89 -22.64 4.83
CA ASP A 541 -8.85 -23.24 3.50
C ASP A 541 -8.88 -22.19 2.38
N ILE A 542 -9.63 -21.09 2.58
CA ILE A 542 -9.81 -20.03 1.59
C ILE A 542 -8.59 -19.12 1.51
N LEU A 543 -8.06 -18.69 2.63
CA LEU A 543 -6.96 -17.74 2.73
C LEU A 543 -5.68 -18.38 3.28
N GLY A 544 -5.75 -19.06 4.43
CA GLY A 544 -4.55 -19.48 5.14
C GLY A 544 -3.59 -18.31 5.33
N ALA A 545 -2.31 -18.55 5.35
CA ALA A 545 -1.29 -17.49 5.40
C ALA A 545 -1.23 -16.72 4.07
N ALA A 546 -2.32 -16.03 3.68
CA ALA A 546 -2.40 -15.31 2.42
C ALA A 546 -1.59 -14.00 2.44
N HIS A 547 -1.41 -13.42 1.24
CA HIS A 547 -0.68 -12.16 1.02
C HIS A 547 -1.17 -11.01 1.90
N GLY A 548 -0.24 -10.32 2.55
CA GLY A 548 -0.50 -9.14 3.37
C GLY A 548 -0.99 -9.42 4.80
N LEU A 549 -1.27 -10.69 5.16
CA LEU A 549 -1.75 -11.01 6.52
C LEU A 549 -0.67 -10.81 7.59
N GLU A 550 0.61 -10.95 7.25
CA GLU A 550 1.73 -10.76 8.19
C GLU A 550 1.94 -9.30 8.61
N ILE A 551 1.37 -8.32 7.90
CA ILE A 551 1.56 -6.88 8.20
C ILE A 551 1.12 -6.56 9.63
N GLY A 552 -0.05 -7.05 10.05
CA GLY A 552 -0.55 -6.86 11.41
C GLY A 552 0.41 -7.39 12.48
N TYR A 553 1.10 -8.48 12.17
CA TYR A 553 2.04 -9.12 13.08
C TYR A 553 3.37 -8.36 13.15
N THR A 554 3.88 -7.86 12.03
CA THR A 554 5.11 -7.05 12.02
C THR A 554 4.89 -5.67 12.63
N MET A 555 3.67 -5.10 12.52
CA MET A 555 3.27 -3.83 13.15
C MET A 555 2.89 -3.96 14.62
N ASN A 556 2.95 -5.15 15.22
CA ASN A 556 2.46 -5.44 16.58
C ASN A 556 0.97 -5.06 16.76
N ASN A 557 0.20 -5.14 15.70
CA ASN A 557 -1.23 -4.84 15.65
C ASN A 557 -2.00 -6.03 15.07
N PRO A 558 -2.21 -7.12 15.85
CA PRO A 558 -2.79 -8.35 15.33
C PRO A 558 -4.26 -8.24 14.89
N ASP A 559 -4.90 -7.09 15.12
CA ASP A 559 -6.26 -6.78 14.66
C ASP A 559 -6.26 -5.94 13.36
N LEU A 560 -5.09 -5.63 12.80
CA LEU A 560 -4.96 -4.92 11.53
C LEU A 560 -5.25 -5.87 10.36
N ALA A 561 -6.37 -5.68 9.70
CA ALA A 561 -6.64 -6.29 8.42
C ALA A 561 -6.37 -5.28 7.29
N VAL A 562 -5.52 -5.64 6.36
CA VAL A 562 -5.23 -4.82 5.16
C VAL A 562 -6.49 -4.65 4.31
N THR A 563 -7.40 -5.63 4.37
CA THR A 563 -8.74 -5.55 3.78
C THR A 563 -9.78 -5.45 4.90
N PRO A 564 -10.21 -4.24 5.29
CA PRO A 564 -11.12 -4.05 6.44
C PRO A 564 -12.43 -4.84 6.33
N SER A 565 -12.94 -5.06 5.12
CA SER A 565 -14.15 -5.86 4.87
C SER A 565 -14.01 -7.33 5.27
N LEU A 566 -12.79 -7.87 5.42
CA LEU A 566 -12.54 -9.26 5.82
C LEU A 566 -12.23 -9.40 7.32
N THR A 567 -12.11 -8.31 8.08
CA THR A 567 -11.73 -8.35 9.50
C THR A 567 -12.57 -9.31 10.32
N PHE A 568 -13.90 -9.31 10.12
CA PHE A 568 -14.83 -10.19 10.84
C PHE A 568 -14.67 -11.68 10.47
N ALA A 569 -14.13 -11.96 9.28
CA ALA A 569 -13.91 -13.29 8.75
C ALA A 569 -12.53 -13.87 9.12
N LEU A 570 -11.61 -13.01 9.58
CA LEU A 570 -10.24 -13.39 9.92
C LEU A 570 -10.03 -13.44 11.43
N PHE A 571 -10.51 -12.44 12.16
CA PHE A 571 -10.14 -12.20 13.54
C PHE A 571 -11.30 -12.44 14.50
N THR A 572 -11.12 -13.44 15.36
CA THR A 572 -12.10 -13.86 16.36
C THR A 572 -11.49 -13.86 17.78
N ASN A 573 -12.35 -14.01 18.78
CA ASN A 573 -11.86 -14.22 20.15
C ASN A 573 -11.14 -15.58 20.32
N GLN A 574 -11.40 -16.56 19.44
CA GLN A 574 -10.79 -17.90 19.55
C GLN A 574 -9.32 -17.86 19.14
N ASN A 575 -8.99 -17.18 18.04
CA ASN A 575 -7.61 -17.08 17.56
C ASN A 575 -6.84 -15.87 18.16
N LYS A 576 -7.50 -15.04 19.00
CA LYS A 576 -6.90 -13.81 19.54
C LYS A 576 -5.63 -14.03 20.33
N VAL A 577 -5.60 -15.07 21.17
CA VAL A 577 -4.43 -15.35 22.03
C VAL A 577 -3.23 -15.76 21.19
N GLY A 578 -3.42 -16.68 20.23
CA GLY A 578 -2.36 -17.15 19.34
C GLY A 578 -1.79 -16.01 18.48
N ARG A 579 -2.67 -15.26 17.78
CA ARG A 579 -2.23 -14.16 16.92
C ARG A 579 -1.59 -12.99 17.68
N THR A 580 -2.06 -12.68 18.93
CA THR A 580 -1.42 -11.64 19.75
C THR A 580 -0.01 -12.08 20.19
N TYR A 581 0.16 -13.34 20.57
CA TYR A 581 1.48 -13.89 20.89
C TYR A 581 2.41 -13.88 19.68
N LEU A 582 1.92 -14.31 18.52
CA LEU A 582 2.71 -14.34 17.29
C LEU A 582 3.07 -12.93 16.81
N ALA A 583 2.14 -11.95 16.94
CA ALA A 583 2.43 -10.55 16.63
C ALA A 583 3.54 -9.98 17.52
N GLY A 584 3.48 -10.21 18.84
CA GLY A 584 4.56 -9.83 19.75
C GLY A 584 5.89 -10.51 19.42
N THR A 585 5.84 -11.78 19.02
CA THR A 585 7.04 -12.53 18.59
C THR A 585 7.65 -11.95 17.33
N MET A 586 6.84 -11.79 16.28
CA MET A 586 7.31 -11.34 14.96
C MET A 586 7.81 -9.89 15.04
N SER A 587 7.03 -8.98 15.61
CA SER A 587 7.41 -7.57 15.75
C SER A 587 8.68 -7.37 16.61
N SER A 588 8.93 -8.26 17.60
CA SER A 588 10.15 -8.23 18.40
C SER A 588 11.41 -8.46 17.56
N TYR A 589 11.38 -9.35 16.57
CA TYR A 589 12.51 -9.55 15.66
C TYR A 589 12.74 -8.34 14.75
N TRP A 590 11.66 -7.73 14.20
CA TRP A 590 11.76 -6.50 13.39
C TRP A 590 12.32 -5.33 14.20
N ALA A 591 11.81 -5.15 15.41
CA ALA A 591 12.31 -4.12 16.32
C ALA A 591 13.78 -4.37 16.69
N ASN A 592 14.17 -5.64 16.95
CA ASN A 592 15.57 -5.94 17.27
C ASN A 592 16.51 -5.69 16.09
N LEU A 593 16.09 -5.99 14.86
CA LEU A 593 16.84 -5.61 13.66
C LEU A 593 17.01 -4.08 13.60
N ALA A 594 15.94 -3.31 13.81
CA ALA A 594 15.99 -1.85 13.82
C ALA A 594 16.94 -1.31 14.90
N ILE A 595 16.92 -1.89 16.10
CA ILE A 595 17.74 -1.45 17.25
C ILE A 595 19.20 -1.83 17.07
N THR A 596 19.48 -3.10 16.72
CA THR A 596 20.84 -3.69 16.84
C THR A 596 21.50 -4.03 15.50
N GLY A 597 20.74 -4.10 14.40
CA GLY A 597 21.21 -4.61 13.10
C GLY A 597 21.09 -6.14 12.95
N SER A 598 20.50 -6.86 13.93
CA SER A 598 20.25 -8.30 13.86
C SER A 598 18.92 -8.66 14.52
N PRO A 599 18.11 -9.55 13.95
CA PRO A 599 16.90 -10.04 14.62
C PRO A 599 17.22 -10.92 15.84
N ALA A 600 18.36 -11.65 15.82
CA ALA A 600 18.88 -12.48 16.92
C ALA A 600 17.81 -13.34 17.62
N GLN A 601 17.50 -13.05 18.89
CA GLN A 601 16.48 -13.71 19.71
C GLN A 601 15.33 -12.76 20.07
N GLY A 602 15.08 -11.73 19.24
CA GLY A 602 14.16 -10.63 19.55
C GLY A 602 14.70 -9.67 20.60
N VAL A 603 13.92 -8.63 20.90
CA VAL A 603 14.34 -7.55 21.82
C VAL A 603 14.66 -8.08 23.24
N ASP A 604 13.85 -9.00 23.75
CA ASP A 604 14.02 -9.53 25.12
C ASP A 604 14.98 -10.72 25.19
N SER A 605 15.59 -11.13 24.08
CA SER A 605 16.54 -12.26 23.99
C SER A 605 16.00 -13.59 24.52
N ASN A 606 14.70 -13.85 24.36
CA ASN A 606 13.99 -15.04 24.86
C ASN A 606 13.32 -15.88 23.76
N LEU A 607 13.45 -15.45 22.50
CA LEU A 607 12.89 -16.14 21.33
C LEU A 607 13.92 -17.10 20.70
N PRO A 608 13.53 -17.99 19.78
CA PRO A 608 14.47 -18.80 19.01
C PRO A 608 15.53 -17.95 18.32
N GLN A 609 16.79 -18.44 18.31
CA GLN A 609 17.86 -17.73 17.60
C GLN A 609 17.60 -17.74 16.10
N TRP A 610 17.48 -16.56 15.50
CA TRP A 610 17.40 -16.43 14.05
C TRP A 610 18.81 -16.43 13.45
N THR A 611 19.13 -17.44 12.65
CA THR A 611 20.43 -17.57 11.98
C THR A 611 20.38 -16.93 10.59
N THR A 612 21.53 -16.48 10.11
CA THR A 612 21.66 -15.92 8.76
C THR A 612 21.44 -16.96 7.69
N TRP A 613 20.98 -16.52 6.52
CA TRP A 613 20.82 -17.36 5.34
C TRP A 613 22.17 -17.89 4.86
N THR A 614 22.19 -19.13 4.43
CA THR A 614 23.35 -19.78 3.84
C THR A 614 22.93 -20.56 2.59
N THR A 615 23.86 -20.73 1.65
CA THR A 615 23.66 -21.55 0.45
C THR A 615 23.63 -23.06 0.72
N ASP A 616 23.96 -23.51 1.95
CA ASP A 616 23.79 -24.90 2.37
C ASP A 616 22.28 -25.22 2.51
N THR A 617 21.73 -25.92 1.53
CA THR A 617 20.30 -26.28 1.47
C THR A 617 19.89 -27.33 2.52
N SER A 618 20.83 -27.90 3.28
CA SER A 618 20.55 -28.83 4.37
C SER A 618 20.49 -28.14 5.74
N ALA A 619 20.92 -26.88 5.83
CA ALA A 619 20.90 -26.12 7.07
C ALA A 619 19.51 -25.62 7.42
N GLU A 620 19.24 -25.45 8.71
CA GLU A 620 18.11 -24.72 9.22
C GLU A 620 18.37 -23.21 9.06
N ARG A 621 17.89 -22.62 7.98
CA ARG A 621 18.23 -21.28 7.53
C ARG A 621 17.02 -20.36 7.30
N LEU A 622 15.80 -20.87 7.51
CA LEU A 622 14.53 -20.19 7.33
C LEU A 622 13.79 -20.12 8.67
N MET A 623 13.38 -18.96 9.10
CA MET A 623 12.50 -18.78 10.27
C MET A 623 11.05 -18.96 9.84
N ALA A 624 10.38 -19.99 10.33
CA ALA A 624 8.94 -20.18 10.18
C ALA A 624 8.23 -19.49 11.34
N PHE A 625 7.29 -18.62 11.03
CA PHE A 625 6.43 -17.93 11.99
C PHE A 625 5.06 -18.56 12.03
N ASP A 626 4.75 -19.21 13.14
CA ASP A 626 3.52 -19.93 13.36
C ASP A 626 3.10 -19.85 14.82
N THR A 627 1.83 -20.15 15.14
CA THR A 627 1.38 -20.21 16.53
C THR A 627 1.86 -21.50 17.21
N GLN A 628 1.75 -21.51 18.54
CA GLN A 628 2.16 -22.69 19.32
C GLN A 628 1.26 -23.92 19.07
N GLU A 629 0.08 -23.74 18.51
CA GLU A 629 -0.81 -24.82 18.12
C GLU A 629 -0.22 -25.62 16.96
N ASP A 630 0.55 -24.95 16.08
CA ASP A 630 1.20 -25.53 14.90
C ASP A 630 2.74 -25.47 14.94
N GLN A 631 3.33 -25.92 16.05
CA GLN A 631 4.78 -26.06 16.30
C GLN A 631 5.50 -24.74 16.66
N GLY A 632 4.84 -23.60 16.63
CA GLY A 632 5.42 -22.31 17.03
C GLY A 632 6.49 -21.75 16.09
N THR A 633 7.01 -20.59 16.46
CA THR A 633 8.12 -19.96 15.75
C THR A 633 9.40 -20.78 15.88
N ARG A 634 10.01 -21.17 14.75
CA ARG A 634 11.17 -22.06 14.72
C ARG A 634 12.03 -21.87 13.46
N MET A 635 13.31 -22.22 13.56
CA MET A 635 14.17 -22.38 12.38
C MET A 635 13.81 -23.69 11.66
N VAL A 636 13.77 -23.64 10.32
CA VAL A 636 13.49 -24.80 9.45
C VAL A 636 14.43 -24.81 8.25
N VAL A 637 14.49 -25.98 7.57
CA VAL A 637 15.23 -26.13 6.32
C VAL A 637 14.44 -25.50 5.17
N GLY A 638 15.01 -24.50 4.50
CA GLY A 638 14.46 -23.87 3.30
C GLY A 638 15.20 -24.34 2.05
N ASN A 639 14.70 -25.34 1.33
CA ASN A 639 15.40 -25.96 0.21
C ASN A 639 14.61 -26.02 -1.11
N ASN A 640 13.53 -25.25 -1.24
CA ASN A 640 12.74 -25.22 -2.46
C ASN A 640 13.49 -24.51 -3.60
N THR A 641 13.44 -25.14 -4.79
CA THR A 641 14.01 -24.60 -6.02
C THR A 641 12.98 -24.66 -7.14
N ILE A 642 13.09 -23.80 -8.14
CA ILE A 642 12.19 -23.79 -9.30
C ILE A 642 12.23 -25.14 -10.06
N ALA A 643 13.39 -25.77 -10.18
CA ALA A 643 13.53 -27.09 -10.79
C ALA A 643 12.83 -28.19 -9.97
N GLY A 644 12.95 -28.15 -8.64
CA GLY A 644 12.26 -29.07 -7.75
C GLY A 644 10.74 -28.86 -7.76
N LEU A 645 10.29 -27.61 -7.80
CA LEU A 645 8.88 -27.28 -7.96
C LEU A 645 8.33 -27.81 -9.28
N LYS A 646 9.05 -27.55 -10.39
CA LYS A 646 8.65 -28.06 -11.72
C LYS A 646 8.49 -29.57 -11.74
N ALA A 647 9.43 -30.31 -11.14
CA ALA A 647 9.34 -31.77 -11.07
C ALA A 647 8.12 -32.24 -10.25
N ARG A 648 7.77 -31.54 -9.15
CA ARG A 648 6.56 -31.87 -8.37
C ARG A 648 5.28 -31.54 -9.14
N VAL A 649 5.20 -30.42 -9.83
CA VAL A 649 4.03 -30.08 -10.66
C VAL A 649 3.88 -31.04 -11.84
N GLN A 650 4.98 -31.48 -12.47
CA GLN A 650 4.93 -32.49 -13.53
C GLN A 650 4.44 -33.87 -13.05
N ALA A 651 4.67 -34.21 -11.79
CA ALA A 651 4.21 -35.45 -11.17
C ALA A 651 2.81 -35.31 -10.54
N GLU A 652 2.22 -34.13 -10.52
CA GLU A 652 0.93 -33.88 -9.89
C GLU A 652 -0.22 -34.47 -10.72
N THR A 653 -1.13 -35.15 -10.04
CA THR A 653 -2.28 -35.83 -10.67
C THR A 653 -3.61 -35.50 -9.97
N GLY A 654 -3.57 -34.56 -9.01
CA GLY A 654 -4.73 -34.22 -8.17
C GLY A 654 -5.64 -33.14 -8.76
N PHE A 655 -5.29 -32.52 -9.89
CA PHE A 655 -6.19 -31.57 -10.56
C PHE A 655 -7.35 -32.32 -11.23
N ASP A 656 -8.57 -31.86 -10.93
CA ASP A 656 -9.78 -32.34 -11.62
C ASP A 656 -9.94 -31.67 -13.00
N SER A 657 -9.40 -30.44 -13.17
CA SER A 657 -9.45 -29.68 -14.41
C SER A 657 -8.09 -29.65 -15.10
N GLU A 658 -8.01 -30.31 -16.29
CA GLU A 658 -6.83 -30.24 -17.16
C GLU A 658 -6.49 -28.80 -17.56
N SER A 659 -7.50 -27.96 -17.84
CA SER A 659 -7.29 -26.55 -18.20
C SER A 659 -6.63 -25.76 -17.06
N ARG A 660 -7.05 -25.95 -15.79
CA ARG A 660 -6.44 -25.31 -14.64
C ARG A 660 -5.00 -25.77 -14.42
N TYR A 661 -4.74 -27.06 -14.59
CA TYR A 661 -3.37 -27.59 -14.55
C TYR A 661 -2.49 -26.98 -15.63
N CYS A 662 -2.99 -26.91 -16.87
CA CYS A 662 -2.28 -26.34 -18.01
C CYS A 662 -1.97 -24.84 -17.81
N ASN A 663 -2.94 -24.08 -17.33
CA ASN A 663 -2.77 -22.67 -17.03
C ASN A 663 -1.69 -22.48 -15.95
N LEU A 664 -1.81 -23.19 -14.81
CA LEU A 664 -0.84 -23.11 -13.72
C LEU A 664 0.57 -23.44 -14.21
N TYR A 665 0.74 -24.55 -14.95
CA TYR A 665 2.07 -24.93 -15.43
C TYR A 665 2.66 -23.87 -16.34
N THR A 666 1.86 -23.40 -17.30
CA THR A 666 2.30 -22.42 -18.31
C THR A 666 2.61 -21.07 -17.69
N GLU A 667 1.80 -20.63 -16.74
CA GLU A 667 2.03 -19.37 -16.02
C GLU A 667 3.31 -19.41 -15.17
N ILE A 668 3.63 -20.55 -14.54
CA ILE A 668 4.84 -20.66 -13.69
C ILE A 668 6.11 -20.94 -14.51
N PHE A 669 6.05 -21.83 -15.50
CA PHE A 669 7.24 -22.38 -16.17
C PHE A 669 7.35 -22.04 -17.65
N GLY A 670 6.34 -21.41 -18.22
CA GLY A 670 6.22 -21.18 -19.66
C GLY A 670 5.85 -22.45 -20.45
N MET A 671 5.64 -22.29 -21.74
CA MET A 671 5.38 -23.40 -22.65
C MET A 671 6.66 -24.19 -22.92
N ASP A 672 6.61 -25.51 -22.72
CA ASP A 672 7.70 -26.43 -23.08
C ASP A 672 7.16 -27.73 -23.72
N ALA A 673 8.06 -28.64 -24.08
CA ALA A 673 7.68 -29.90 -24.74
C ALA A 673 6.82 -30.80 -23.87
N PHE A 674 6.95 -30.74 -22.54
CA PHE A 674 6.15 -31.51 -21.59
C PHE A 674 4.70 -31.06 -21.62
N ILE A 675 4.46 -29.76 -21.37
CA ILE A 675 3.11 -29.24 -21.28
C ILE A 675 2.41 -29.19 -22.66
N SER A 676 3.16 -28.95 -23.74
CA SER A 676 2.62 -29.00 -25.11
C SER A 676 2.15 -30.40 -25.55
N ALA A 677 2.59 -31.46 -24.88
CA ALA A 677 2.12 -32.83 -25.13
C ALA A 677 0.80 -33.15 -24.42
N ILE A 678 0.43 -32.36 -23.38
CA ILE A 678 -0.75 -32.56 -22.54
C ILE A 678 -1.83 -31.54 -22.90
N CYS A 679 -1.45 -30.31 -23.04
CA CYS A 679 -2.34 -29.14 -23.20
C CYS A 679 -2.33 -28.69 -24.68
N ASN A 680 -3.39 -29.01 -25.41
CA ASN A 680 -3.57 -28.64 -26.83
C ASN A 680 -4.38 -27.35 -26.98
#